data_f859c8ef9c325938f12526b54a88e5ea
#
_entry.id   f859c8ef9c325938f12526b54a88e5ea
#
_cell.length_a   1.000
_cell.length_b   1.000
_cell.length_c   1.000
_cell.angle_alpha   90.00
_cell.angle_beta   90.00
_cell.angle_gamma   90.00
#
_symmetry.space_group_name_H-M   'P 1'
#
loop_
_entity.id
_entity.type
_entity.pdbx_description
1 polymer ?
#
loop_
_entity_poly.entity_id
_entity_poly.type
_entity_poly.pdbx_seq_one_letter_code
_entity_poly.pdbx_strand_id
1 'polypeptide(L)'
;MKKSAPDLAPRYYTFWSINGDIDQARLQKQLADFRDAGLHGVVFHPRFYPGNPPYMSPKYLAEVDACILHAKKLGLRFWLYDENGWPSGTGDGQVLKKYPDSGAWRLDLTAEPTALSVGSFTSAGLNHLVAGAGTEPKTWYLTPHQINYVDSLDPKVLGHFLELIHERYRTGLSQEAFDYVEAFFADEPESGIIKDPYPIVAGIPWTPAMPARLKQKLGANFAEKLPLIFTRGPGYQEVRALYWELVTDVLIDGFFAPYLAWCEKNGKQFIGHVKGEEHPLFQLPLVGSLHRIFRHLSIPGIDSLERYPALDFYPRQAAAASRQFANGRSMVECFGGAGWGASPEDLERYLLWLGRNGITDFVFHLSQYRLDTPALTDWPPSEPLHLTWKDAFPEMLARVSRELTTNPPPVPDTLVVAPYRGLMTEYEPWELFQTNQHIATTFPDTPASRMNTAFLKQLEELKASGIPYDITDERTLETDGKIEHGRITLGQATYTKLVVDPAAILRGEWAKRGSRFTPDMSGVKPDPQQATQRVGDNPLDLSGVKPDLREIPLTWQTPALPQNAWLVEPTRRAPREYTAAFTTAFGPANPAGLHLHFADDLVDASLDGQPLKLTTVYDGMTAVPPALASGEHTLRFRTHREFPAKPYLWLKGAFTVQSRTPFTPGPTHTIRTAGPFVAGLEPTVVSSELVATGFPFLHDSFVAESTFTLAKPAQALRFQGMLGDALRATIDGRPAGWAWGPDWQLSLTTPLAAGPHRLRLELVPSTFNTFGPHHYFNGDWHVVSPGQIVGEKNFADTPDAPNYTLVPEWHFKPLRLPTALQAR
;
A
#
# COMPACT_ATOMS: atom_id res chain seq x y z
N MET A 1 24.84 -31.50 0.18
CA MET A 1 24.57 -30.72 1.42
C MET A 1 23.07 -30.69 1.61
N LYS A 2 22.53 -31.11 2.74
CA LYS A 2 21.13 -30.89 3.07
C LYS A 2 20.96 -29.38 3.15
N LYS A 3 20.14 -28.76 2.24
CA LYS A 3 19.73 -27.36 2.41
C LYS A 3 19.08 -27.27 3.79
N SER A 4 19.57 -26.38 4.64
CA SER A 4 18.86 -26.03 5.88
C SER A 4 17.44 -25.61 5.52
N ALA A 5 16.47 -25.90 6.39
CA ALA A 5 15.12 -25.36 6.20
C ALA A 5 15.21 -23.84 6.02
N PRO A 6 14.42 -23.26 5.10
CA PRO A 6 14.45 -21.82 4.90
C PRO A 6 14.04 -21.10 6.18
N ASP A 7 14.77 -20.03 6.50
CA ASP A 7 14.36 -19.10 7.56
C ASP A 7 13.16 -18.28 7.06
N LEU A 8 11.97 -18.58 7.59
CA LEU A 8 10.72 -17.92 7.24
C LEU A 8 10.28 -16.87 8.29
N ALA A 9 11.16 -16.49 9.20
CA ALA A 9 10.87 -15.40 10.14
C ALA A 9 10.49 -14.12 9.38
N PRO A 10 9.53 -13.33 9.89
CA PRO A 10 9.12 -12.07 9.28
C PRO A 10 10.30 -11.12 9.08
N ARG A 11 10.34 -10.45 7.93
CA ARG A 11 11.30 -9.40 7.63
C ARG A 11 10.58 -8.16 7.18
N TYR A 12 11.03 -7.00 7.65
CA TYR A 12 10.41 -5.71 7.43
C TYR A 12 11.35 -4.80 6.65
N TYR A 13 10.85 -4.21 5.60
CA TYR A 13 11.54 -3.27 4.73
C TYR A 13 10.66 -2.04 4.52
N THR A 14 11.21 -0.99 3.97
CA THR A 14 10.41 0.14 3.48
C THR A 14 10.87 0.54 2.08
N PHE A 15 9.93 0.92 1.22
CA PHE A 15 10.26 1.75 0.08
C PHE A 15 10.76 3.09 0.59
N TRP A 16 12.02 3.34 0.38
CA TRP A 16 12.63 4.60 0.76
C TRP A 16 12.58 5.55 -0.45
N SER A 17 11.52 6.36 -0.49
CA SER A 17 11.19 7.26 -1.58
C SER A 17 12.18 8.42 -1.63
N ILE A 18 13.14 8.35 -2.54
CA ILE A 18 14.15 9.41 -2.75
C ILE A 18 13.53 10.47 -3.67
N ASN A 19 12.79 11.39 -3.08
CA ASN A 19 11.99 12.43 -3.74
C ASN A 19 12.62 13.84 -3.67
N GLY A 20 13.87 13.94 -3.34
CA GLY A 20 14.60 15.22 -3.22
C GLY A 20 16.07 15.10 -3.60
N ASP A 21 16.78 16.22 -3.64
CA ASP A 21 18.22 16.27 -3.86
C ASP A 21 18.96 15.41 -2.84
N ILE A 22 19.91 14.60 -3.31
CA ILE A 22 20.63 13.67 -2.44
C ILE A 22 21.57 14.43 -1.50
N ASP A 23 21.37 14.23 -0.20
CA ASP A 23 22.23 14.67 0.89
C ASP A 23 22.67 13.49 1.73
N GLN A 24 23.96 13.22 1.81
CA GLN A 24 24.51 12.05 2.52
C GLN A 24 24.22 12.06 4.02
N ALA A 25 24.21 13.25 4.66
CA ALA A 25 23.93 13.32 6.09
C ALA A 25 22.48 12.90 6.38
N ARG A 26 21.53 13.32 5.52
CA ARG A 26 20.13 12.93 5.60
C ARG A 26 19.97 11.43 5.33
N LEU A 27 20.58 10.89 4.26
CA LEU A 27 20.52 9.45 3.95
C LEU A 27 21.03 8.61 5.14
N GLN A 28 22.19 8.95 5.69
CA GLN A 28 22.78 8.22 6.81
C GLN A 28 21.93 8.30 8.08
N LYS A 29 21.35 9.46 8.34
CA LYS A 29 20.42 9.63 9.47
C LYS A 29 19.18 8.76 9.31
N GLN A 30 18.52 8.77 8.14
CA GLN A 30 17.32 7.97 7.89
C GLN A 30 17.60 6.47 7.93
N LEU A 31 18.76 6.01 7.44
CA LEU A 31 19.17 4.61 7.60
C LEU A 31 19.30 4.21 9.08
N ALA A 32 19.86 5.09 9.92
CA ALA A 32 19.91 4.85 11.35
C ALA A 32 18.51 4.82 11.98
N ASP A 33 17.64 5.74 11.59
CA ASP A 33 16.23 5.78 12.05
C ASP A 33 15.48 4.49 11.65
N PHE A 34 15.70 3.95 10.45
CA PHE A 34 15.10 2.68 10.00
C PHE A 34 15.59 1.48 10.82
N ARG A 35 16.89 1.40 11.08
CA ARG A 35 17.45 0.36 11.97
C ARG A 35 16.82 0.44 13.35
N ASP A 36 16.72 1.64 13.91
CA ASP A 36 16.21 1.86 15.26
C ASP A 36 14.69 1.62 15.34
N ALA A 37 13.97 1.77 14.23
CA ALA A 37 12.58 1.38 14.06
C ALA A 37 12.37 -0.15 13.93
N GLY A 38 13.43 -0.94 13.87
CA GLY A 38 13.36 -2.40 13.77
C GLY A 38 13.21 -2.93 12.36
N LEU A 39 13.47 -2.12 11.32
CA LEU A 39 13.49 -2.60 9.95
C LEU A 39 14.73 -3.45 9.67
N HIS A 40 14.56 -4.46 8.82
CA HIS A 40 15.64 -5.35 8.39
C HIS A 40 16.42 -4.80 7.19
N GLY A 41 15.81 -3.90 6.43
CA GLY A 41 16.42 -3.31 5.25
C GLY A 41 15.57 -2.24 4.59
N VAL A 42 16.05 -1.78 3.46
CA VAL A 42 15.41 -0.74 2.65
C VAL A 42 15.36 -1.14 1.18
N VAL A 43 14.37 -0.65 0.48
CA VAL A 43 14.33 -0.61 -0.98
C VAL A 43 14.61 0.83 -1.38
N PHE A 44 15.80 1.09 -1.91
CA PHE A 44 16.20 2.42 -2.35
C PHE A 44 15.42 2.78 -3.62
N HIS A 45 14.39 3.60 -3.48
CA HIS A 45 13.40 3.90 -4.49
C HIS A 45 13.48 5.35 -4.96
N PRO A 46 14.15 5.67 -6.06
CA PRO A 46 13.99 6.96 -6.71
C PRO A 46 12.51 7.14 -7.09
N ARG A 47 11.84 8.12 -6.46
CA ARG A 47 10.42 8.34 -6.69
C ARG A 47 10.16 9.80 -7.01
N PHE A 48 9.96 10.10 -8.30
CA PHE A 48 9.93 11.48 -8.80
C PHE A 48 11.18 12.25 -8.41
N TYR A 49 12.32 11.56 -8.44
CA TYR A 49 13.61 12.11 -8.08
C TYR A 49 13.96 13.30 -8.98
N PRO A 50 14.27 14.49 -8.41
CA PRO A 50 14.40 15.73 -9.18
C PRO A 50 15.66 15.81 -10.04
N GLY A 51 16.60 14.87 -9.89
CA GLY A 51 17.79 14.76 -10.73
C GLY A 51 18.99 15.58 -10.26
N ASN A 52 19.16 15.81 -8.97
CA ASN A 52 20.39 16.40 -8.43
C ASN A 52 21.04 15.50 -7.37
N PRO A 53 22.14 14.80 -7.73
CA PRO A 53 22.79 14.75 -9.06
C PRO A 53 21.93 14.05 -10.12
N PRO A 54 22.19 14.28 -11.43
CA PRO A 54 21.36 13.66 -12.48
C PRO A 54 21.25 12.15 -12.36
N TYR A 55 20.02 11.62 -12.49
CA TYR A 55 19.72 10.19 -12.37
C TYR A 55 20.65 9.34 -13.23
N MET A 56 21.16 8.25 -12.68
CA MET A 56 22.14 7.35 -13.30
C MET A 56 23.46 8.00 -13.77
N SER A 57 23.75 9.25 -13.36
CA SER A 57 25.07 9.84 -13.61
C SER A 57 26.16 9.22 -12.73
N PRO A 58 27.45 9.34 -13.08
CA PRO A 58 28.52 8.86 -12.21
C PRO A 58 28.47 9.44 -10.78
N LYS A 59 28.06 10.70 -10.63
CA LYS A 59 27.89 11.33 -9.32
C LYS A 59 26.72 10.71 -8.54
N TYR A 60 25.59 10.46 -9.21
CA TYR A 60 24.46 9.76 -8.59
C TYR A 60 24.87 8.36 -8.09
N LEU A 61 25.58 7.61 -8.92
CA LEU A 61 26.02 6.27 -8.57
C LEU A 61 27.03 6.28 -7.41
N ALA A 62 27.91 7.29 -7.33
CA ALA A 62 28.81 7.45 -6.19
C ALA A 62 28.06 7.77 -4.88
N GLU A 63 26.97 8.55 -4.93
CA GLU A 63 26.13 8.82 -3.76
C GLU A 63 25.38 7.54 -3.32
N VAL A 64 24.85 6.76 -4.27
CA VAL A 64 24.21 5.47 -3.97
C VAL A 64 25.21 4.47 -3.40
N ASP A 65 26.43 4.41 -3.93
CA ASP A 65 27.52 3.56 -3.43
C ASP A 65 27.82 3.85 -1.95
N ALA A 66 28.01 5.12 -1.62
CA ALA A 66 28.24 5.56 -0.24
C ALA A 66 27.08 5.18 0.69
N CYS A 67 25.85 5.32 0.19
CA CYS A 67 24.62 4.94 0.91
C CYS A 67 24.56 3.44 1.20
N ILE A 68 24.82 2.59 0.19
CA ILE A 68 24.87 1.12 0.33
C ILE A 68 25.92 0.69 1.36
N LEU A 69 27.14 1.25 1.27
CA LEU A 69 28.21 0.94 2.21
C LEU A 69 27.88 1.40 3.65
N HIS A 70 27.12 2.47 3.80
CA HIS A 70 26.62 2.89 5.11
C HIS A 70 25.54 1.94 5.65
N ALA A 71 24.58 1.52 4.83
CA ALA A 71 23.60 0.51 5.20
C ALA A 71 24.27 -0.80 5.65
N LYS A 72 25.31 -1.23 4.93
CA LYS A 72 26.14 -2.39 5.30
C LYS A 72 26.76 -2.25 6.70
N LYS A 73 27.29 -1.07 7.05
CA LYS A 73 27.83 -0.79 8.41
C LYS A 73 26.77 -0.90 9.50
N LEU A 74 25.53 -0.56 9.16
CA LEU A 74 24.38 -0.64 10.09
C LEU A 74 23.77 -2.05 10.15
N GLY A 75 24.17 -2.97 9.27
CA GLY A 75 23.58 -4.31 9.14
C GLY A 75 22.22 -4.34 8.46
N LEU A 76 21.83 -3.26 7.77
CA LEU A 76 20.59 -3.18 7.02
C LEU A 76 20.77 -3.82 5.64
N ARG A 77 19.87 -4.70 5.24
CA ARG A 77 19.76 -5.23 3.89
C ARG A 77 19.45 -4.12 2.90
N PHE A 78 19.89 -4.26 1.66
CA PHE A 78 19.72 -3.21 0.66
C PHE A 78 19.23 -3.78 -0.66
N TRP A 79 18.06 -3.33 -1.11
CA TRP A 79 17.51 -3.63 -2.42
C TRP A 79 17.51 -2.37 -3.26
N LEU A 80 17.69 -2.51 -4.55
CA LEU A 80 17.57 -1.41 -5.51
C LEU A 80 16.23 -1.51 -6.22
N TYR A 81 15.50 -0.41 -6.21
CA TYR A 81 14.34 -0.23 -7.08
C TYR A 81 14.82 0.16 -8.47
N ASP A 82 14.23 -0.41 -9.51
CA ASP A 82 14.77 -0.37 -10.85
C ASP A 82 14.29 0.82 -11.72
N GLU A 83 13.50 1.75 -11.14
CA GLU A 83 12.88 2.86 -11.86
C GLU A 83 13.00 4.18 -11.08
N ASN A 84 12.75 5.32 -11.74
CA ASN A 84 12.43 6.60 -11.12
C ASN A 84 10.91 6.84 -11.21
N GLY A 85 10.18 6.51 -10.15
CA GLY A 85 8.73 6.41 -10.14
C GLY A 85 8.26 4.98 -10.42
N TRP A 86 7.12 4.81 -11.04
CA TRP A 86 6.54 3.53 -11.48
C TRP A 86 5.69 3.72 -12.75
N PRO A 87 5.32 2.63 -13.47
CA PRO A 87 5.79 1.26 -13.35
C PRO A 87 7.17 1.05 -13.97
N SER A 88 7.80 -0.08 -13.64
CA SER A 88 9.13 -0.46 -14.12
C SER A 88 9.20 -0.66 -15.63
N GLY A 89 10.36 -0.33 -16.20
CA GLY A 89 10.68 -0.60 -17.62
C GLY A 89 11.05 0.63 -18.42
N THR A 90 10.72 1.85 -17.98
CA THR A 90 10.95 3.08 -18.75
C THR A 90 12.35 3.65 -18.54
N GLY A 91 12.98 3.39 -17.38
CA GLY A 91 14.24 3.97 -16.98
C GLY A 91 14.20 5.50 -16.91
N ASP A 92 13.18 6.08 -16.27
CA ASP A 92 12.93 7.53 -16.27
C ASP A 92 12.70 8.07 -17.71
N GLY A 93 11.98 7.31 -18.53
CA GLY A 93 11.73 7.63 -19.93
C GLY A 93 12.96 7.50 -20.87
N GLN A 94 14.12 7.08 -20.33
CA GLN A 94 15.36 6.98 -21.12
C GLN A 94 15.27 5.91 -22.20
N VAL A 95 14.50 4.82 -21.97
CA VAL A 95 14.33 3.74 -22.96
C VAL A 95 13.71 4.29 -24.23
N LEU A 96 12.54 4.92 -24.14
CA LEU A 96 11.88 5.48 -25.33
C LEU A 96 12.66 6.64 -25.97
N LYS A 97 13.35 7.44 -25.16
CA LYS A 97 14.20 8.53 -25.66
C LYS A 97 15.37 8.04 -26.48
N LYS A 98 16.03 6.96 -26.05
CA LYS A 98 17.18 6.37 -26.77
C LYS A 98 16.79 5.39 -27.86
N TYR A 99 15.69 4.66 -27.64
CA TYR A 99 15.18 3.61 -28.50
C TYR A 99 13.69 3.82 -28.79
N PRO A 100 13.34 4.78 -29.70
CA PRO A 100 11.93 5.15 -29.96
C PRO A 100 11.01 4.01 -30.40
N ASP A 101 11.59 2.96 -31.01
CA ASP A 101 10.84 1.77 -31.46
C ASP A 101 10.47 0.82 -30.31
N SER A 102 10.83 1.14 -29.08
CA SER A 102 10.54 0.33 -27.88
C SER A 102 9.15 0.56 -27.30
N GLY A 103 8.30 1.32 -27.96
CA GLY A 103 6.96 1.61 -27.46
C GLY A 103 6.04 0.39 -27.48
N ALA A 104 5.24 0.26 -26.41
CA ALA A 104 4.25 -0.80 -26.25
C ALA A 104 3.12 -0.68 -27.28
N TRP A 105 2.47 -1.81 -27.52
CA TRP A 105 1.37 -1.91 -28.47
C TRP A 105 0.14 -2.50 -27.77
N ARG A 106 -1.02 -2.09 -28.26
CA ARG A 106 -2.32 -2.63 -27.91
C ARG A 106 -3.11 -2.92 -29.17
N LEU A 107 -3.87 -4.00 -29.22
CA LEU A 107 -4.82 -4.27 -30.31
C LEU A 107 -6.17 -3.69 -29.93
N ASP A 108 -6.52 -2.58 -30.53
CA ASP A 108 -7.76 -1.86 -30.25
C ASP A 108 -8.87 -2.22 -31.22
N LEU A 109 -10.10 -2.17 -30.70
CA LEU A 109 -11.32 -2.26 -31.49
C LEU A 109 -11.70 -0.84 -31.96
N THR A 110 -11.64 -0.59 -33.26
CA THR A 110 -11.91 0.73 -33.84
C THR A 110 -13.07 0.69 -34.83
N ALA A 111 -13.76 1.83 -34.99
CA ALA A 111 -14.86 1.96 -35.94
C ALA A 111 -14.36 2.23 -37.38
N GLU A 112 -13.15 2.76 -37.53
CA GLU A 112 -12.54 3.09 -38.82
C GLU A 112 -11.25 2.28 -39.04
N PRO A 113 -10.97 1.86 -40.29
CA PRO A 113 -9.74 1.16 -40.61
C PRO A 113 -8.54 2.09 -40.64
N THR A 114 -7.37 1.53 -40.32
CA THR A 114 -6.07 2.18 -40.59
C THR A 114 -5.21 1.26 -41.47
N ALA A 115 -4.06 1.76 -41.95
CA ALA A 115 -3.08 0.92 -42.64
C ALA A 115 -2.52 -0.23 -41.80
N LEU A 116 -2.68 -0.15 -40.47
CA LEU A 116 -2.22 -1.15 -39.50
C LEU A 116 -3.30 -2.18 -39.14
N SER A 117 -4.55 -2.01 -39.61
CA SER A 117 -5.63 -2.95 -39.26
C SER A 117 -5.31 -4.38 -39.70
N VAL A 118 -5.36 -5.32 -38.79
CA VAL A 118 -4.99 -6.74 -39.02
C VAL A 118 -6.22 -7.64 -39.31
N GLY A 119 -7.42 -7.10 -39.14
CA GLY A 119 -8.67 -7.82 -39.39
C GLY A 119 -9.89 -6.92 -39.22
N SER A 120 -11.06 -7.42 -39.65
CA SER A 120 -12.35 -6.74 -39.43
C SER A 120 -13.48 -7.77 -39.29
N PHE A 121 -14.57 -7.35 -38.67
CA PHE A 121 -15.80 -8.15 -38.55
C PHE A 121 -17.00 -7.24 -38.34
N THR A 122 -18.20 -7.75 -38.61
CA THR A 122 -19.45 -7.01 -38.44
C THR A 122 -20.21 -7.53 -37.24
N SER A 123 -20.62 -6.64 -36.34
CA SER A 123 -21.37 -7.00 -35.11
C SER A 123 -22.26 -5.85 -34.68
N ALA A 124 -23.48 -6.14 -34.25
CA ALA A 124 -24.33 -5.23 -33.49
C ALA A 124 -24.13 -5.37 -31.96
N GLY A 125 -23.63 -6.53 -31.52
CA GLY A 125 -23.48 -6.84 -30.10
C GLY A 125 -22.47 -5.95 -29.36
N LEU A 126 -21.61 -5.24 -30.08
CA LEU A 126 -20.61 -4.35 -29.51
C LEU A 126 -21.01 -2.86 -29.55
N ASN A 127 -22.17 -2.55 -30.06
CA ASN A 127 -22.62 -1.18 -30.19
C ASN A 127 -22.78 -0.46 -28.84
N HIS A 128 -23.05 -1.21 -27.77
CA HIS A 128 -23.13 -0.70 -26.41
C HIS A 128 -21.83 -0.07 -25.89
N LEU A 129 -20.69 -0.38 -26.53
CA LEU A 129 -19.38 0.18 -26.17
C LEU A 129 -19.20 1.63 -26.71
N VAL A 130 -20.06 2.11 -27.56
CA VAL A 130 -19.97 3.45 -28.18
C VAL A 130 -21.22 4.24 -27.87
N ALA A 131 -21.07 5.37 -27.21
CA ALA A 131 -22.17 6.26 -26.89
C ALA A 131 -22.91 6.72 -28.16
N GLY A 132 -24.22 6.60 -28.17
CA GLY A 132 -25.07 7.00 -29.31
C GLY A 132 -25.05 6.05 -30.51
N ALA A 133 -24.44 4.87 -30.39
CA ALA A 133 -24.50 3.84 -31.42
C ALA A 133 -25.92 3.23 -31.49
N GLY A 134 -26.47 3.15 -32.71
CA GLY A 134 -27.75 2.49 -32.95
C GLY A 134 -27.70 0.97 -32.83
N THR A 135 -28.80 0.29 -33.15
CA THR A 135 -28.92 -1.17 -33.10
C THR A 135 -28.40 -1.88 -34.34
N GLU A 136 -28.10 -1.14 -35.39
CA GLU A 136 -27.64 -1.72 -36.67
C GLU A 136 -26.24 -2.29 -36.56
N PRO A 137 -25.95 -3.44 -37.21
CA PRO A 137 -24.60 -4.01 -37.20
C PRO A 137 -23.59 -3.04 -37.82
N LYS A 138 -22.45 -2.87 -37.12
CA LYS A 138 -21.31 -2.05 -37.55
C LYS A 138 -20.13 -2.94 -37.89
N THR A 139 -19.30 -2.48 -38.85
CA THR A 139 -17.99 -3.09 -39.07
C THR A 139 -17.00 -2.53 -38.08
N TRP A 140 -16.32 -3.43 -37.39
CA TRP A 140 -15.27 -3.16 -36.46
C TRP A 140 -13.92 -3.61 -37.00
N TYR A 141 -12.89 -2.84 -36.72
CA TYR A 141 -11.55 -3.14 -37.17
C TYR A 141 -10.64 -3.45 -35.98
N LEU A 142 -9.76 -4.41 -36.13
CA LEU A 142 -8.73 -4.78 -35.17
C LEU A 142 -7.45 -4.04 -35.53
N THR A 143 -7.15 -2.99 -34.79
CA THR A 143 -6.09 -2.05 -35.17
C THR A 143 -5.01 -2.02 -34.10
N PRO A 144 -3.77 -2.46 -34.39
CA PRO A 144 -2.63 -2.24 -33.50
C PRO A 144 -2.41 -0.75 -33.30
N HIS A 145 -2.30 -0.33 -32.05
CA HIS A 145 -2.05 1.03 -31.63
C HIS A 145 -0.85 1.08 -30.70
N GLN A 146 0.10 1.97 -31.00
CA GLN A 146 1.26 2.18 -30.12
C GLN A 146 0.91 3.18 -29.02
N ILE A 147 1.23 2.83 -27.79
CA ILE A 147 0.96 3.64 -26.60
C ILE A 147 2.25 4.21 -26.03
N ASN A 148 2.13 5.25 -25.21
CA ASN A 148 3.28 5.92 -24.58
C ASN A 148 3.77 5.16 -23.33
N TYR A 149 4.18 3.93 -23.54
CA TYR A 149 4.82 3.06 -22.56
C TYR A 149 5.80 2.12 -23.25
N VAL A 150 6.63 1.40 -22.54
CA VAL A 150 7.59 0.42 -23.08
C VAL A 150 6.94 -0.92 -23.34
N ASP A 151 7.37 -1.62 -24.40
CA ASP A 151 6.84 -2.95 -24.73
C ASP A 151 7.44 -4.04 -23.83
N SER A 152 6.79 -4.31 -22.70
CA SER A 152 7.17 -5.39 -21.80
C SER A 152 6.97 -6.79 -22.40
N LEU A 153 6.35 -6.90 -23.58
CA LEU A 153 6.17 -8.16 -24.30
C LEU A 153 7.34 -8.47 -25.26
N ASP A 154 8.29 -7.54 -25.41
CA ASP A 154 9.46 -7.71 -26.28
C ASP A 154 10.76 -7.78 -25.45
N PRO A 155 11.45 -8.94 -25.45
CA PRO A 155 12.70 -9.11 -24.69
C PRO A 155 13.84 -8.18 -25.14
N LYS A 156 13.78 -7.63 -26.38
CA LYS A 156 14.71 -6.61 -26.84
C LYS A 156 14.53 -5.31 -26.05
N VAL A 157 13.29 -4.95 -25.76
CA VAL A 157 12.99 -3.74 -24.99
C VAL A 157 13.45 -3.86 -23.56
N LEU A 158 13.23 -5.04 -22.93
CA LEU A 158 13.85 -5.32 -21.63
C LEU A 158 15.39 -5.22 -21.69
N GLY A 159 16.01 -5.73 -22.73
CA GLY A 159 17.47 -5.60 -22.91
C GLY A 159 17.94 -4.14 -22.89
N HIS A 160 17.19 -3.22 -23.51
CA HIS A 160 17.45 -1.78 -23.46
C HIS A 160 17.32 -1.21 -22.04
N PHE A 161 16.28 -1.64 -21.30
CA PHE A 161 16.08 -1.24 -19.91
C PHE A 161 17.20 -1.73 -19.00
N LEU A 162 17.57 -3.01 -19.10
CA LEU A 162 18.68 -3.59 -18.35
C LEU A 162 20.00 -2.86 -18.64
N GLU A 163 20.27 -2.52 -19.90
CA GLU A 163 21.46 -1.73 -20.28
C GLU A 163 21.50 -0.37 -19.59
N LEU A 164 20.37 0.34 -19.59
CA LEU A 164 20.31 1.72 -19.12
C LEU A 164 20.28 1.84 -17.59
N ILE A 165 19.80 0.84 -16.89
CA ILE A 165 19.63 0.89 -15.42
C ILE A 165 20.54 -0.15 -14.74
N HIS A 166 20.29 -1.43 -14.94
CA HIS A 166 20.94 -2.51 -14.20
C HIS A 166 22.44 -2.61 -14.47
N GLU A 167 22.84 -2.55 -15.75
CA GLU A 167 24.24 -2.54 -16.13
C GLU A 167 24.96 -1.28 -15.65
N ARG A 168 24.24 -0.15 -15.53
CA ARG A 168 24.80 1.08 -14.96
C ARG A 168 25.05 0.94 -13.47
N TYR A 169 24.14 0.37 -12.71
CA TYR A 169 24.40 0.03 -11.31
C TYR A 169 25.57 -0.95 -11.21
N ARG A 170 25.57 -2.02 -12.00
CA ARG A 170 26.63 -3.03 -11.97
C ARG A 170 28.03 -2.46 -12.25
N THR A 171 28.14 -1.53 -13.18
CA THR A 171 29.43 -0.98 -13.62
C THR A 171 29.82 0.31 -12.92
N GLY A 172 28.87 1.02 -12.35
CA GLY A 172 29.08 2.33 -11.72
C GLY A 172 29.21 2.30 -10.20
N LEU A 173 28.75 1.24 -9.55
CA LEU A 173 28.99 1.00 -8.12
C LEU A 173 30.36 0.33 -7.93
N SER A 174 30.95 0.50 -6.75
CA SER A 174 32.10 -0.32 -6.33
C SER A 174 31.69 -1.79 -6.25
N GLN A 175 32.66 -2.70 -6.45
CA GLN A 175 32.38 -4.13 -6.32
C GLN A 175 31.80 -4.48 -4.94
N GLU A 176 32.30 -3.85 -3.86
CA GLU A 176 31.82 -4.08 -2.51
C GLU A 176 30.37 -3.66 -2.33
N ALA A 177 29.97 -2.49 -2.85
CA ALA A 177 28.61 -2.02 -2.77
C ALA A 177 27.68 -2.89 -3.63
N PHE A 178 28.06 -3.18 -4.88
CA PHE A 178 27.25 -4.03 -5.75
C PHE A 178 27.07 -5.43 -5.17
N ASP A 179 28.11 -6.03 -4.60
CA ASP A 179 28.01 -7.37 -3.97
C ASP A 179 27.06 -7.35 -2.77
N TYR A 180 26.98 -6.22 -2.06
CA TYR A 180 26.10 -6.07 -0.90
C TYR A 180 24.63 -5.91 -1.28
N VAL A 181 24.30 -5.37 -2.45
CA VAL A 181 22.93 -5.32 -2.96
C VAL A 181 22.40 -6.75 -3.11
N GLU A 182 21.31 -7.08 -2.43
CA GLU A 182 20.72 -8.42 -2.48
C GLU A 182 19.79 -8.62 -3.66
N ALA A 183 19.02 -7.58 -4.02
CA ALA A 183 17.94 -7.70 -4.98
C ALA A 183 17.73 -6.43 -5.82
N PHE A 184 17.13 -6.64 -6.98
CA PHE A 184 16.44 -5.61 -7.75
C PHE A 184 14.94 -5.81 -7.63
N PHE A 185 14.21 -4.71 -7.43
CA PHE A 185 12.76 -4.67 -7.28
C PHE A 185 12.13 -4.07 -8.53
N ALA A 186 11.20 -4.81 -9.16
CA ALA A 186 10.36 -4.31 -10.24
C ALA A 186 8.93 -4.12 -9.76
N ASP A 187 8.39 -2.94 -10.05
CA ASP A 187 7.06 -2.49 -9.64
C ASP A 187 6.14 -2.43 -10.86
N GLU A 188 5.04 -3.18 -10.81
CA GLU A 188 3.95 -3.18 -11.78
C GLU A 188 4.36 -3.20 -13.28
N PRO A 189 5.35 -4.00 -13.74
CA PRO A 189 5.57 -4.14 -15.16
C PRO A 189 4.31 -4.76 -15.79
N GLU A 190 3.77 -4.11 -16.82
CA GLU A 190 2.48 -4.48 -17.38
C GLU A 190 2.52 -4.68 -18.90
N SER A 191 1.47 -5.31 -19.44
CA SER A 191 1.31 -5.56 -20.87
C SER A 191 0.90 -4.33 -21.70
N GLY A 192 0.87 -3.12 -21.10
CA GLY A 192 0.52 -1.87 -21.75
C GLY A 192 -0.98 -1.57 -21.79
N ILE A 193 -1.84 -2.39 -21.17
CA ILE A 193 -3.29 -2.24 -21.29
C ILE A 193 -3.87 -1.04 -20.52
N ILE A 194 -3.25 -0.62 -19.43
CA ILE A 194 -3.80 0.39 -18.51
C ILE A 194 -3.22 1.80 -18.68
N LYS A 195 -2.07 1.94 -19.36
CA LYS A 195 -1.33 3.22 -19.40
C LYS A 195 -1.95 4.32 -20.25
N ASP A 196 -2.87 4.00 -21.14
CA ASP A 196 -3.54 5.04 -21.93
C ASP A 196 -4.75 5.62 -21.20
N PRO A 197 -4.95 6.95 -21.23
CA PRO A 197 -6.12 7.56 -20.62
C PRO A 197 -7.40 7.08 -21.28
N TYR A 198 -8.40 6.81 -20.49
CA TYR A 198 -9.75 6.50 -20.92
C TYR A 198 -10.35 7.62 -21.80
N PRO A 199 -11.26 7.30 -22.74
CA PRO A 199 -11.97 6.03 -22.90
C PRO A 199 -11.38 5.15 -24.00
N ILE A 200 -11.12 3.89 -23.67
CA ILE A 200 -10.86 2.85 -24.65
C ILE A 200 -12.18 2.10 -24.89
N VAL A 201 -12.51 1.81 -26.12
CA VAL A 201 -13.71 1.02 -26.42
C VAL A 201 -13.50 -0.43 -25.98
N ALA A 202 -12.41 -1.04 -26.40
CA ALA A 202 -11.89 -2.31 -25.96
C ALA A 202 -10.47 -2.47 -26.53
N GLY A 203 -9.54 -2.96 -25.73
CA GLY A 203 -8.18 -3.21 -26.16
C GLY A 203 -7.61 -4.44 -25.47
N ILE A 204 -6.68 -5.11 -26.14
CA ILE A 204 -6.00 -6.29 -25.63
C ILE A 204 -4.49 -6.17 -25.83
N PRO A 205 -3.65 -6.81 -24.97
CA PRO A 205 -2.21 -6.78 -25.08
C PRO A 205 -1.73 -7.19 -26.48
N TRP A 206 -0.80 -6.46 -27.02
CA TRP A 206 -0.26 -6.70 -28.37
C TRP A 206 1.23 -6.35 -28.43
N THR A 207 1.94 -7.02 -29.36
CA THR A 207 3.31 -6.69 -29.72
C THR A 207 3.52 -7.08 -31.19
N PRO A 208 4.48 -6.49 -31.90
CA PRO A 208 4.79 -6.87 -33.30
C PRO A 208 5.11 -8.37 -33.50
N ALA A 209 5.59 -9.06 -32.47
CA ALA A 209 5.85 -10.50 -32.52
C ALA A 209 4.57 -11.36 -32.40
N MET A 210 3.45 -10.80 -31.95
CA MET A 210 2.20 -11.53 -31.69
C MET A 210 1.66 -12.30 -32.91
N PRO A 211 1.62 -11.75 -34.13
CA PRO A 211 1.13 -12.48 -35.32
C PRO A 211 1.85 -13.81 -35.57
N ALA A 212 3.18 -13.85 -35.38
CA ALA A 212 3.96 -15.08 -35.57
C ALA A 212 3.61 -16.14 -34.51
N ARG A 213 3.45 -15.72 -33.27
CA ARG A 213 3.05 -16.57 -32.12
C ARG A 213 1.60 -17.10 -32.30
N LEU A 214 0.68 -16.23 -32.74
CA LEU A 214 -0.71 -16.60 -33.02
C LEU A 214 -0.80 -17.59 -34.19
N LYS A 215 -0.03 -17.37 -35.26
CA LYS A 215 0.04 -18.32 -36.37
C LYS A 215 0.48 -19.73 -35.91
N GLN A 216 1.43 -19.80 -35.01
CA GLN A 216 1.89 -21.07 -34.45
C GLN A 216 0.80 -21.77 -33.63
N LYS A 217 0.00 -21.02 -32.85
CA LYS A 217 -1.01 -21.56 -31.92
C LYS A 217 -2.37 -21.80 -32.59
N LEU A 218 -2.83 -20.87 -33.44
CA LEU A 218 -4.15 -20.85 -34.05
C LEU A 218 -4.17 -21.30 -35.52
N GLY A 219 -2.99 -21.48 -36.14
CA GLY A 219 -2.84 -21.82 -37.53
C GLY A 219 -2.69 -20.62 -38.46
N ALA A 220 -2.51 -20.90 -39.79
CA ALA A 220 -2.24 -19.86 -40.79
C ALA A 220 -3.38 -18.81 -40.90
N ASN A 221 -4.60 -19.21 -40.60
CA ASN A 221 -5.80 -18.35 -40.66
C ASN A 221 -6.11 -17.67 -39.32
N PHE A 222 -5.13 -17.43 -38.45
CA PHE A 222 -5.34 -16.82 -37.15
C PHE A 222 -6.06 -15.47 -37.20
N ALA A 223 -5.82 -14.66 -38.25
CA ALA A 223 -6.46 -13.35 -38.42
C ALA A 223 -7.99 -13.46 -38.50
N GLU A 224 -8.50 -14.50 -39.16
CA GLU A 224 -9.95 -14.78 -39.22
C GLU A 224 -10.54 -15.17 -37.87
N LYS A 225 -9.71 -15.65 -36.93
CA LYS A 225 -10.13 -16.08 -35.59
C LYS A 225 -10.05 -14.97 -34.56
N LEU A 226 -9.25 -13.93 -34.78
CA LEU A 226 -9.08 -12.81 -33.82
C LEU A 226 -10.41 -12.16 -33.40
N PRO A 227 -11.40 -11.97 -34.30
CA PRO A 227 -12.71 -11.44 -33.88
C PRO A 227 -13.39 -12.24 -32.76
N LEU A 228 -13.09 -13.54 -32.62
CA LEU A 228 -13.67 -14.40 -31.57
C LEU A 228 -13.18 -14.03 -30.16
N ILE A 229 -12.13 -13.23 -30.03
CA ILE A 229 -11.73 -12.66 -28.74
C ILE A 229 -12.80 -11.67 -28.26
N PHE A 230 -13.38 -10.91 -29.18
CA PHE A 230 -14.38 -9.87 -28.91
C PHE A 230 -15.82 -10.31 -29.12
N THR A 231 -16.05 -11.43 -29.78
CA THR A 231 -17.40 -11.91 -30.11
C THR A 231 -17.57 -13.37 -29.73
N ARG A 232 -18.85 -13.82 -29.66
CA ARG A 232 -19.20 -15.20 -29.42
C ARG A 232 -19.60 -15.88 -30.74
N GLY A 233 -18.80 -16.81 -31.20
CA GLY A 233 -19.03 -17.60 -32.41
C GLY A 233 -18.44 -19.01 -32.22
N PRO A 234 -18.62 -19.95 -33.21
CA PRO A 234 -18.07 -21.28 -33.06
C PRO A 234 -16.58 -21.29 -32.74
N GLY A 235 -16.18 -21.94 -31.61
CA GLY A 235 -14.79 -22.07 -31.20
C GLY A 235 -14.21 -20.85 -30.46
N TYR A 236 -15.01 -19.83 -30.09
CA TYR A 236 -14.51 -18.63 -29.40
C TYR A 236 -13.80 -18.96 -28.08
N GLN A 237 -14.29 -19.95 -27.36
CA GLN A 237 -13.73 -20.34 -26.07
C GLN A 237 -12.28 -20.82 -26.21
N GLU A 238 -12.00 -21.65 -27.19
CA GLU A 238 -10.64 -22.12 -27.46
C GLU A 238 -9.73 -20.99 -27.91
N VAL A 239 -10.21 -20.11 -28.78
CA VAL A 239 -9.44 -18.96 -29.27
C VAL A 239 -9.09 -18.00 -28.12
N ARG A 240 -10.05 -17.68 -27.26
CA ARG A 240 -9.83 -16.82 -26.08
C ARG A 240 -8.84 -17.47 -25.10
N ALA A 241 -9.03 -18.72 -24.76
CA ALA A 241 -8.10 -19.42 -23.84
C ALA A 241 -6.68 -19.43 -24.40
N LEU A 242 -6.50 -19.77 -25.69
CA LEU A 242 -5.18 -19.77 -26.33
C LEU A 242 -4.56 -18.38 -26.40
N TYR A 243 -5.35 -17.35 -26.65
CA TYR A 243 -4.87 -15.97 -26.68
C TYR A 243 -4.34 -15.51 -25.31
N TRP A 244 -5.13 -15.68 -24.24
CA TRP A 244 -4.75 -15.23 -22.91
C TRP A 244 -3.61 -16.09 -22.31
N GLU A 245 -3.56 -17.39 -22.59
CA GLU A 245 -2.38 -18.20 -22.27
C GLU A 245 -1.14 -17.68 -22.99
N LEU A 246 -1.28 -17.23 -24.25
CA LEU A 246 -0.19 -16.67 -25.02
C LEU A 246 0.27 -15.31 -24.49
N VAL A 247 -0.66 -14.45 -24.03
CA VAL A 247 -0.31 -13.18 -23.37
C VAL A 247 0.62 -13.44 -22.18
N THR A 248 0.29 -14.40 -21.33
CA THR A 248 1.17 -14.78 -20.21
C THR A 248 2.53 -15.31 -20.70
N ASP A 249 2.55 -16.18 -21.73
CA ASP A 249 3.79 -16.71 -22.31
C ASP A 249 4.70 -15.58 -22.82
N VAL A 250 4.12 -14.62 -23.55
CA VAL A 250 4.88 -13.52 -24.16
C VAL A 250 5.38 -12.53 -23.13
N LEU A 251 4.62 -12.26 -22.08
CA LEU A 251 5.05 -11.41 -20.97
C LEU A 251 6.18 -12.07 -20.14
N ILE A 252 6.10 -13.37 -19.92
CA ILE A 252 7.19 -14.14 -19.28
C ILE A 252 8.45 -14.06 -20.13
N ASP A 253 8.34 -14.38 -21.43
CA ASP A 253 9.48 -14.36 -22.37
C ASP A 253 10.04 -12.94 -22.58
N GLY A 254 9.18 -11.92 -22.55
CA GLY A 254 9.51 -10.53 -22.79
C GLY A 254 10.17 -9.83 -21.61
N PHE A 255 9.70 -10.09 -20.41
CA PHE A 255 10.12 -9.35 -19.22
C PHE A 255 10.68 -10.25 -18.10
N PHE A 256 9.88 -11.17 -17.57
CA PHE A 256 10.20 -11.83 -16.29
C PHE A 256 11.37 -12.84 -16.37
N ALA A 257 11.35 -13.73 -17.37
CA ALA A 257 12.39 -14.77 -17.50
C ALA A 257 13.76 -14.16 -17.83
N PRO A 258 13.93 -13.24 -18.80
CA PRO A 258 15.23 -12.64 -19.06
C PRO A 258 15.70 -11.70 -17.96
N TYR A 259 14.80 -11.06 -17.21
CA TYR A 259 15.17 -10.27 -16.04
C TYR A 259 15.73 -11.17 -14.91
N LEU A 260 15.01 -12.24 -14.58
CA LEU A 260 15.49 -13.24 -13.61
C LEU A 260 16.86 -13.78 -14.02
N ALA A 261 17.04 -14.14 -15.29
CA ALA A 261 18.31 -14.63 -15.81
C ALA A 261 19.47 -13.63 -15.65
N TRP A 262 19.19 -12.32 -15.84
CA TRP A 262 20.17 -11.27 -15.57
C TRP A 262 20.52 -11.20 -14.08
N CYS A 263 19.54 -11.24 -13.21
CA CYS A 263 19.73 -11.22 -11.76
C CYS A 263 20.56 -12.43 -11.29
N GLU A 264 20.19 -13.63 -11.69
CA GLU A 264 20.90 -14.87 -11.35
C GLU A 264 22.35 -14.84 -11.82
N LYS A 265 22.58 -14.40 -13.06
CA LYS A 265 23.94 -14.25 -13.63
C LYS A 265 24.82 -13.33 -12.79
N ASN A 266 24.22 -12.31 -12.15
CA ASN A 266 24.94 -11.33 -11.35
C ASN A 266 24.85 -11.60 -9.83
N GLY A 267 24.34 -12.77 -9.42
CA GLY A 267 24.21 -13.15 -8.02
C GLY A 267 23.19 -12.31 -7.25
N LYS A 268 22.16 -11.79 -7.94
CA LYS A 268 21.09 -10.98 -7.37
C LYS A 268 19.77 -11.72 -7.37
N GLN A 269 18.85 -11.29 -6.51
CA GLN A 269 17.47 -11.72 -6.53
C GLN A 269 16.63 -10.78 -7.41
N PHE A 270 15.64 -11.34 -8.09
CA PHE A 270 14.59 -10.59 -8.75
C PHE A 270 13.34 -10.64 -7.88
N ILE A 271 12.92 -9.49 -7.37
CA ILE A 271 11.76 -9.32 -6.49
C ILE A 271 10.82 -8.34 -7.15
N GLY A 272 9.54 -8.44 -6.87
CA GLY A 272 8.55 -7.49 -7.37
C GLY A 272 7.15 -8.08 -7.38
N HIS A 273 6.26 -7.32 -7.91
CA HIS A 273 4.85 -7.64 -8.09
C HIS A 273 4.33 -7.08 -9.42
N VAL A 274 3.09 -7.38 -9.73
CA VAL A 274 2.40 -6.84 -10.91
C VAL A 274 1.16 -6.08 -10.46
N LYS A 275 0.44 -5.49 -11.40
CA LYS A 275 -0.84 -4.85 -11.12
C LYS A 275 -1.98 -5.84 -11.18
N GLY A 276 -2.94 -5.72 -10.24
CA GLY A 276 -4.22 -6.44 -10.29
C GLY A 276 -4.19 -7.84 -9.73
N GLU A 277 -3.43 -8.08 -8.64
CA GLU A 277 -3.24 -9.39 -8.04
C GLU A 277 -4.46 -9.93 -7.30
N GLU A 278 -5.38 -9.06 -6.89
CA GLU A 278 -6.40 -9.32 -5.87
C GLU A 278 -7.32 -10.50 -6.19
N HIS A 279 -7.60 -10.75 -7.47
CA HIS A 279 -8.40 -11.91 -7.87
C HIS A 279 -8.17 -12.30 -9.35
N PRO A 280 -8.43 -13.56 -9.74
CA PRO A 280 -8.09 -14.08 -11.08
C PRO A 280 -8.69 -13.28 -12.24
N LEU A 281 -9.92 -12.78 -12.11
CA LEU A 281 -10.57 -12.01 -13.18
C LEU A 281 -9.86 -10.67 -13.42
N PHE A 282 -9.30 -10.05 -12.39
CA PHE A 282 -8.56 -8.80 -12.52
C PHE A 282 -7.15 -9.03 -13.06
N GLN A 283 -6.49 -10.12 -12.69
CA GLN A 283 -5.19 -10.51 -13.21
C GLN A 283 -5.22 -10.76 -14.73
N LEU A 284 -6.30 -11.36 -15.21
CA LEU A 284 -6.40 -11.90 -16.57
C LEU A 284 -6.06 -10.88 -17.67
N PRO A 285 -6.70 -9.71 -17.77
CA PRO A 285 -6.42 -8.75 -18.83
C PRO A 285 -5.03 -8.10 -18.72
N LEU A 286 -4.43 -8.11 -17.53
CA LEU A 286 -3.16 -7.45 -17.26
C LEU A 286 -1.97 -8.36 -17.52
N VAL A 287 -2.06 -9.61 -17.07
CA VAL A 287 -0.95 -10.57 -17.09
C VAL A 287 -1.35 -12.00 -17.46
N GLY A 288 -2.64 -12.27 -17.63
CA GLY A 288 -3.16 -13.62 -17.84
C GLY A 288 -3.16 -14.44 -16.53
N SER A 289 -2.24 -15.38 -16.35
CA SER A 289 -2.08 -16.12 -15.10
C SER A 289 -0.89 -15.61 -14.30
N LEU A 290 -1.15 -14.93 -13.18
CA LEU A 290 -0.11 -14.44 -12.29
C LEU A 290 0.67 -15.58 -11.63
N HIS A 291 0.03 -16.70 -11.35
CA HIS A 291 0.71 -17.87 -10.76
C HIS A 291 1.91 -18.34 -11.60
N ARG A 292 1.78 -18.27 -12.92
CA ARG A 292 2.85 -18.63 -13.86
C ARG A 292 3.99 -17.62 -13.86
N ILE A 293 3.70 -16.34 -13.65
CA ILE A 293 4.69 -15.27 -13.54
C ILE A 293 5.50 -15.41 -12.26
N PHE A 294 4.87 -15.73 -11.15
CA PHE A 294 5.53 -15.85 -9.84
C PHE A 294 6.71 -16.82 -9.81
N ARG A 295 6.70 -17.87 -10.65
CA ARG A 295 7.85 -18.79 -10.75
C ARG A 295 9.11 -18.13 -11.33
N HIS A 296 9.00 -16.96 -11.93
CA HIS A 296 10.10 -16.16 -12.48
C HIS A 296 10.54 -15.02 -11.56
N LEU A 297 10.11 -15.04 -10.29
CA LEU A 297 10.56 -14.18 -9.22
C LEU A 297 11.32 -14.99 -8.18
N SER A 298 12.43 -14.46 -7.67
CA SER A 298 13.19 -15.10 -6.57
C SER A 298 12.39 -15.09 -5.28
N ILE A 299 11.61 -14.03 -5.06
CA ILE A 299 10.62 -13.89 -4.00
C ILE A 299 9.35 -13.35 -4.66
N PRO A 300 8.33 -14.19 -4.89
CA PRO A 300 7.04 -13.75 -5.41
C PRO A 300 6.42 -12.68 -4.52
N GLY A 301 5.96 -11.58 -5.12
CA GLY A 301 5.41 -10.45 -4.41
C GLY A 301 4.01 -10.06 -4.88
N ILE A 302 3.31 -9.36 -4.02
CA ILE A 302 2.01 -8.74 -4.28
C ILE A 302 2.00 -7.31 -3.79
N ASP A 303 1.08 -6.52 -4.33
CA ASP A 303 0.68 -5.23 -3.81
C ASP A 303 -0.58 -5.36 -2.94
N SER A 304 -0.60 -4.70 -1.78
CA SER A 304 -1.71 -4.74 -0.82
C SER A 304 -1.82 -3.42 -0.06
N LEU A 305 -2.32 -2.39 -0.74
CA LEU A 305 -2.20 -0.98 -0.37
C LEU A 305 -3.25 -0.46 0.62
N GLU A 306 -3.89 -1.31 1.40
CA GLU A 306 -5.01 -0.91 2.23
C GLU A 306 -4.71 -0.96 3.72
N ARG A 307 -5.68 -0.50 4.51
CA ARG A 307 -5.64 -0.54 5.97
C ARG A 307 -6.31 -1.81 6.54
N TYR A 308 -7.24 -2.42 5.81
CA TYR A 308 -8.03 -3.54 6.28
C TYR A 308 -7.82 -4.79 5.45
N PRO A 309 -7.81 -5.99 6.09
CA PRO A 309 -7.75 -7.24 5.38
C PRO A 309 -8.80 -7.35 4.28
N ALA A 310 -8.36 -7.75 3.09
CA ALA A 310 -9.21 -7.96 1.93
C ALA A 310 -9.38 -9.46 1.65
N LEU A 311 -9.19 -9.90 0.40
CA LEU A 311 -9.29 -11.30 0.01
C LEU A 311 -8.04 -12.10 0.40
N ASP A 312 -8.20 -13.26 1.00
CA ASP A 312 -7.08 -14.16 1.33
C ASP A 312 -6.41 -14.75 0.07
N PHE A 313 -7.04 -14.63 -1.10
CA PHE A 313 -6.61 -15.27 -2.35
C PHE A 313 -5.18 -14.88 -2.76
N TYR A 314 -4.92 -13.59 -2.94
CA TYR A 314 -3.66 -13.13 -3.54
C TYR A 314 -2.44 -13.30 -2.61
N PRO A 315 -2.48 -13.04 -1.30
CA PRO A 315 -1.34 -13.37 -0.44
C PRO A 315 -1.08 -14.89 -0.39
N ARG A 316 -2.12 -15.72 -0.40
CA ARG A 316 -1.97 -17.18 -0.48
C ARG A 316 -1.41 -17.64 -1.81
N GLN A 317 -1.78 -17.00 -2.92
CA GLN A 317 -1.26 -17.33 -4.24
C GLN A 317 0.25 -17.08 -4.33
N ALA A 318 0.74 -15.93 -3.85
CA ALA A 318 2.16 -15.63 -3.80
C ALA A 318 2.93 -16.61 -2.90
N ALA A 319 2.41 -16.88 -1.72
CA ALA A 319 2.99 -17.82 -0.78
C ALA A 319 3.01 -19.26 -1.34
N ALA A 320 1.94 -19.70 -2.02
CA ALA A 320 1.86 -20.99 -2.68
C ALA A 320 2.91 -21.12 -3.78
N ALA A 321 3.01 -20.13 -4.68
CA ALA A 321 4.00 -20.12 -5.74
C ALA A 321 5.43 -20.19 -5.20
N SER A 322 5.71 -19.47 -4.11
CA SER A 322 7.02 -19.51 -3.46
C SER A 322 7.33 -20.87 -2.86
N ARG A 323 6.38 -21.52 -2.18
CA ARG A 323 6.57 -22.89 -1.66
C ARG A 323 6.77 -23.91 -2.79
N GLN A 324 6.12 -23.69 -3.92
CA GLN A 324 6.20 -24.59 -5.06
C GLN A 324 7.50 -24.42 -5.86
N PHE A 325 7.93 -23.21 -6.13
CA PHE A 325 8.95 -22.94 -7.14
C PHE A 325 10.16 -22.10 -6.68
N ALA A 326 10.07 -21.44 -5.52
CA ALA A 326 11.10 -20.56 -5.00
C ALA A 326 11.66 -21.06 -3.66
N ASN A 327 12.02 -20.15 -2.76
CA ASN A 327 12.66 -20.47 -1.48
C ASN A 327 11.68 -20.53 -0.29
N GLY A 328 10.38 -20.47 -0.52
CA GLY A 328 9.33 -20.43 0.50
C GLY A 328 9.05 -19.04 1.06
N ARG A 329 9.84 -18.02 0.70
CA ARG A 329 9.58 -16.62 1.07
C ARG A 329 8.68 -15.94 0.04
N SER A 330 7.78 -15.11 0.51
CA SER A 330 6.91 -14.28 -0.33
C SER A 330 6.84 -12.87 0.25
N MET A 331 6.68 -11.89 -0.60
CA MET A 331 6.74 -10.48 -0.26
C MET A 331 5.39 -9.80 -0.45
N VAL A 332 5.17 -8.71 0.28
CA VAL A 332 4.08 -7.78 0.06
C VAL A 332 4.60 -6.35 0.08
N GLU A 333 4.17 -5.54 -0.88
CA GLU A 333 4.13 -4.09 -0.73
C GLU A 333 2.84 -3.75 0.03
N CYS A 334 2.93 -3.02 1.13
CA CYS A 334 1.76 -2.81 2.00
C CYS A 334 1.63 -1.38 2.53
N PHE A 335 0.38 -1.02 2.84
CA PHE A 335 -0.05 0.24 3.44
C PHE A 335 -0.03 1.46 2.52
N GLY A 336 0.41 1.41 1.28
CA GLY A 336 0.24 2.50 0.34
C GLY A 336 -1.24 2.90 0.26
N GLY A 337 -1.55 4.16 0.55
CA GLY A 337 -2.94 4.61 0.63
C GLY A 337 -3.70 4.18 1.89
N ALA A 338 -3.08 3.58 2.90
CA ALA A 338 -3.74 3.34 4.19
C ALA A 338 -4.14 4.65 4.90
N GLY A 339 -3.59 5.78 4.45
CA GLY A 339 -3.88 7.12 4.95
C GLY A 339 -3.14 7.47 6.23
N TRP A 340 -3.05 8.77 6.52
CA TRP A 340 -2.38 9.28 7.72
C TRP A 340 -3.05 8.86 9.04
N GLY A 341 -4.27 8.34 8.98
CA GLY A 341 -4.98 7.84 10.14
C GLY A 341 -4.70 6.39 10.51
N ALA A 342 -3.81 5.71 9.80
CA ALA A 342 -3.41 4.34 10.13
C ALA A 342 -2.73 4.29 11.51
N SER A 343 -3.27 3.44 12.39
CA SER A 343 -2.82 3.27 13.77
C SER A 343 -1.93 2.04 13.94
N PRO A 344 -1.21 1.89 15.07
CA PRO A 344 -0.50 0.64 15.37
C PRO A 344 -1.41 -0.58 15.36
N GLU A 345 -2.66 -0.44 15.81
CA GLU A 345 -3.67 -1.50 15.77
C GLU A 345 -3.98 -1.93 14.34
N ASP A 346 -4.16 -0.96 13.44
CA ASP A 346 -4.45 -1.24 12.03
C ASP A 346 -3.29 -1.99 11.38
N LEU A 347 -2.06 -1.52 11.57
CA LEU A 347 -0.88 -2.15 11.00
C LEU A 347 -0.62 -3.54 11.58
N GLU A 348 -0.70 -3.70 12.90
CA GLU A 348 -0.53 -5.00 13.56
C GLU A 348 -1.54 -6.02 13.03
N ARG A 349 -2.82 -5.65 12.97
CA ARG A 349 -3.89 -6.51 12.44
C ARG A 349 -3.63 -6.92 10.99
N TYR A 350 -3.24 -5.97 10.16
CA TYR A 350 -3.01 -6.20 8.73
C TYR A 350 -1.77 -7.08 8.48
N LEU A 351 -0.66 -6.81 9.16
CA LEU A 351 0.55 -7.62 9.07
C LEU A 351 0.33 -9.05 9.55
N LEU A 352 -0.47 -9.23 10.63
CA LEU A 352 -0.84 -10.57 11.11
C LEU A 352 -1.71 -11.31 10.09
N TRP A 353 -2.65 -10.63 9.44
CA TRP A 353 -3.45 -11.23 8.37
C TRP A 353 -2.59 -11.68 7.20
N LEU A 354 -1.70 -10.84 6.71
CA LEU A 354 -0.76 -11.16 5.63
C LEU A 354 0.16 -12.34 6.01
N GLY A 355 0.75 -12.29 7.21
CA GLY A 355 1.64 -13.35 7.70
C GLY A 355 0.93 -14.69 7.87
N ARG A 356 -0.32 -14.70 8.37
CA ARG A 356 -1.16 -15.91 8.47
C ARG A 356 -1.54 -16.47 7.09
N ASN A 357 -1.52 -15.65 6.04
CA ASN A 357 -1.68 -16.08 4.66
C ASN A 357 -0.36 -16.47 3.97
N GLY A 358 0.76 -16.46 4.71
CA GLY A 358 2.04 -16.99 4.29
C GLY A 358 3.05 -15.97 3.79
N ILE A 359 2.75 -14.66 3.90
CA ILE A 359 3.71 -13.59 3.60
C ILE A 359 4.80 -13.55 4.66
N THR A 360 6.04 -13.37 4.24
CA THR A 360 7.24 -13.37 5.10
C THR A 360 8.04 -12.08 5.04
N ASP A 361 7.99 -11.36 3.92
CA ASP A 361 8.72 -10.12 3.70
C ASP A 361 7.71 -8.99 3.48
N PHE A 362 7.77 -7.98 4.34
CA PHE A 362 6.82 -6.86 4.36
C PHE A 362 7.57 -5.60 3.96
N VAL A 363 7.21 -5.01 2.84
CA VAL A 363 7.76 -3.76 2.33
C VAL A 363 6.71 -2.67 2.55
N PHE A 364 6.98 -1.78 3.49
CA PHE A 364 6.08 -0.67 3.77
C PHE A 364 6.11 0.36 2.64
N HIS A 365 4.97 0.69 2.10
CA HIS A 365 4.80 1.79 1.16
C HIS A 365 4.32 3.01 1.94
N LEU A 366 5.12 4.02 2.12
CA LEU A 366 6.54 4.20 1.87
C LEU A 366 7.16 5.10 2.96
N SER A 367 8.47 5.25 2.99
CA SER A 367 9.14 6.28 3.79
C SER A 367 9.60 7.42 2.89
N GLN A 368 9.06 8.62 3.05
CA GLN A 368 9.46 9.78 2.28
C GLN A 368 10.82 10.31 2.73
N TYR A 369 11.74 10.51 1.79
CA TYR A 369 13.04 11.12 2.05
C TYR A 369 12.89 12.59 2.46
N ARG A 370 11.99 13.34 1.78
CA ARG A 370 11.53 14.68 2.17
C ARG A 370 10.01 14.69 2.24
N LEU A 371 9.48 15.38 3.25
CA LEU A 371 8.03 15.53 3.43
C LEU A 371 7.60 16.91 2.92
N ASP A 372 7.64 17.10 1.60
CA ASP A 372 7.06 18.26 0.92
C ASP A 372 5.57 18.03 0.58
N THR A 373 4.89 19.04 0.04
CA THR A 373 3.47 18.94 -0.29
C THR A 373 3.14 17.76 -1.22
N PRO A 374 3.87 17.49 -2.32
CA PRO A 374 3.65 16.28 -3.11
C PRO A 374 3.80 14.98 -2.32
N ALA A 375 4.82 14.89 -1.47
CA ALA A 375 5.08 13.71 -0.67
C ALA A 375 4.01 13.45 0.40
N LEU A 376 3.45 14.51 0.98
CA LEU A 376 2.33 14.40 1.93
C LEU A 376 1.09 13.76 1.33
N THR A 377 0.92 13.85 0.02
CA THR A 377 -0.24 13.35 -0.71
C THR A 377 0.02 12.06 -1.47
N ASP A 378 1.28 11.62 -1.56
CA ASP A 378 1.71 10.48 -2.35
C ASP A 378 1.45 9.15 -1.63
N TRP A 379 0.20 8.67 -1.73
CA TRP A 379 -0.26 7.39 -1.16
C TRP A 379 0.16 7.18 0.31
N PRO A 380 -0.24 8.10 1.23
CA PRO A 380 0.19 8.05 2.64
C PRO A 380 -0.24 6.75 3.33
N PRO A 381 0.41 6.41 4.47
CA PRO A 381 1.29 7.23 5.29
C PRO A 381 2.77 7.14 4.89
N SER A 382 3.65 7.86 5.61
CA SER A 382 5.10 7.74 5.51
C SER A 382 5.66 7.05 6.75
N GLU A 383 6.01 5.79 6.61
CA GLU A 383 6.33 4.85 7.70
C GLU A 383 7.83 4.50 7.75
N PRO A 384 8.43 4.47 8.92
CA PRO A 384 7.93 4.95 10.21
C PRO A 384 8.22 6.43 10.46
N LEU A 385 8.97 7.11 9.59
CA LEU A 385 9.65 8.38 9.88
C LEU A 385 8.71 9.51 10.31
N HIS A 386 7.52 9.60 9.71
CA HIS A 386 6.63 10.75 9.85
C HIS A 386 5.34 10.45 10.61
N LEU A 387 5.27 9.29 11.27
CA LEU A 387 4.14 8.94 12.12
C LEU A 387 4.28 9.58 13.51
N THR A 388 3.18 10.05 14.08
CA THR A 388 3.14 10.54 15.45
C THR A 388 3.53 9.46 16.46
N TRP A 389 3.20 8.21 16.16
CA TRP A 389 3.47 7.03 16.97
C TRP A 389 4.72 6.21 16.55
N LYS A 390 5.62 6.80 15.77
CA LYS A 390 6.85 6.13 15.28
C LYS A 390 7.67 5.44 16.38
N ASP A 391 7.67 5.98 17.59
CA ASP A 391 8.40 5.41 18.73
C ASP A 391 7.77 4.09 19.23
N ALA A 392 6.50 3.82 18.90
CA ALA A 392 5.83 2.54 19.15
C ALA A 392 6.10 1.49 18.07
N PHE A 393 6.62 1.90 16.90
CA PHE A 393 6.80 1.06 15.72
C PHE A 393 7.66 -0.19 16.00
N PRO A 394 8.82 -0.11 16.70
CA PRO A 394 9.63 -1.28 17.01
C PRO A 394 8.87 -2.31 17.87
N GLU A 395 8.08 -1.86 18.83
CA GLU A 395 7.29 -2.75 19.69
C GLU A 395 6.18 -3.44 18.88
N MET A 396 5.53 -2.72 17.97
CA MET A 396 4.51 -3.27 17.08
C MET A 396 5.11 -4.38 16.20
N LEU A 397 6.24 -4.14 15.55
CA LEU A 397 6.93 -5.16 14.75
C LEU A 397 7.36 -6.38 15.58
N ALA A 398 7.83 -6.13 16.81
CA ALA A 398 8.22 -7.22 17.72
C ALA A 398 7.00 -8.08 18.12
N ARG A 399 5.81 -7.48 18.33
CA ARG A 399 4.58 -8.23 18.62
C ARG A 399 4.16 -9.09 17.42
N VAL A 400 4.12 -8.52 16.23
CA VAL A 400 3.80 -9.25 14.98
C VAL A 400 4.76 -10.41 14.79
N SER A 401 6.09 -10.18 14.90
CA SER A 401 7.10 -11.21 14.75
C SER A 401 6.95 -12.34 15.78
N ARG A 402 6.69 -11.99 17.01
CA ARG A 402 6.48 -12.97 18.09
C ARG A 402 5.25 -13.82 17.81
N GLU A 403 4.14 -13.22 17.44
CA GLU A 403 2.89 -13.93 17.15
C GLU A 403 3.07 -14.89 15.96
N LEU A 404 3.61 -14.43 14.84
CA LEU A 404 3.82 -15.26 13.65
C LEU A 404 4.86 -16.36 13.85
N THR A 405 5.84 -16.15 14.72
CA THR A 405 6.86 -17.17 15.06
C THR A 405 6.33 -18.21 16.04
N THR A 406 5.53 -17.78 17.02
CA THR A 406 4.94 -18.68 18.01
C THR A 406 3.78 -19.50 17.45
N ASN A 407 2.98 -18.88 16.58
CA ASN A 407 1.81 -19.45 15.92
C ASN A 407 1.94 -19.38 14.40
N PRO A 408 2.90 -20.12 13.78
CA PRO A 408 3.11 -20.06 12.35
C PRO A 408 1.88 -20.61 11.59
N PRO A 409 1.61 -20.12 10.37
CA PRO A 409 0.54 -20.68 9.57
C PRO A 409 0.79 -22.16 9.28
N PRO A 410 -0.25 -22.99 9.27
CA PRO A 410 -0.11 -24.42 8.97
C PRO A 410 0.41 -24.63 7.56
N VAL A 411 1.25 -25.65 7.38
CA VAL A 411 1.71 -26.06 6.05
C VAL A 411 0.53 -26.67 5.28
N PRO A 412 0.19 -26.15 4.10
CA PRO A 412 -0.93 -26.66 3.31
C PRO A 412 -0.72 -28.10 2.82
N ASP A 413 -1.77 -28.91 2.92
CA ASP A 413 -1.84 -30.29 2.46
C ASP A 413 -2.82 -30.46 1.28
N THR A 414 -3.58 -29.43 1.00
CA THR A 414 -4.58 -29.36 -0.06
C THR A 414 -4.09 -28.40 -1.15
N LEU A 415 -4.13 -28.87 -2.41
CA LEU A 415 -3.87 -28.04 -3.59
C LEU A 415 -5.20 -27.67 -4.26
N VAL A 416 -5.45 -26.39 -4.45
CA VAL A 416 -6.62 -25.86 -5.15
C VAL A 416 -6.22 -25.42 -6.56
N VAL A 417 -6.95 -25.88 -7.56
CA VAL A 417 -6.75 -25.46 -8.96
C VAL A 417 -7.72 -24.33 -9.27
N ALA A 418 -7.18 -23.13 -9.45
CA ALA A 418 -7.94 -21.95 -9.83
C ALA A 418 -8.37 -21.99 -11.30
N PRO A 419 -9.57 -21.47 -11.66
CA PRO A 419 -10.19 -21.65 -12.98
C PRO A 419 -9.73 -20.62 -14.02
N TYR A 420 -8.40 -20.41 -14.17
CA TYR A 420 -7.90 -19.37 -15.09
C TYR A 420 -8.34 -19.62 -16.52
N ARG A 421 -8.23 -20.87 -17.00
CA ARG A 421 -8.64 -21.21 -18.38
C ARG A 421 -10.15 -21.06 -18.56
N GLY A 422 -10.95 -21.44 -17.57
CA GLY A 422 -12.38 -21.17 -17.57
C GLY A 422 -12.71 -19.68 -17.68
N LEU A 423 -12.05 -18.84 -16.87
CA LEU A 423 -12.19 -17.39 -16.97
C LEU A 423 -11.74 -16.86 -18.33
N MET A 424 -10.61 -17.32 -18.86
CA MET A 424 -10.09 -16.93 -20.17
C MET A 424 -11.09 -17.23 -21.30
N THR A 425 -11.87 -18.31 -21.21
CA THR A 425 -12.87 -18.63 -22.24
C THR A 425 -14.04 -17.66 -22.26
N GLU A 426 -14.40 -17.09 -21.13
CA GLU A 426 -15.62 -16.29 -20.98
C GLU A 426 -15.37 -14.78 -20.81
N TYR A 427 -14.14 -14.38 -20.52
CA TYR A 427 -13.76 -12.98 -20.32
C TYR A 427 -13.96 -12.16 -21.60
N GLU A 428 -14.55 -10.99 -21.42
CA GLU A 428 -14.75 -10.00 -22.49
C GLU A 428 -13.88 -8.77 -22.25
N PRO A 429 -13.13 -8.28 -23.28
CA PRO A 429 -12.08 -7.25 -23.04
C PRO A 429 -12.53 -5.92 -22.46
N TRP A 430 -13.84 -5.63 -22.44
CA TRP A 430 -14.41 -4.41 -21.81
C TRP A 430 -14.81 -4.60 -20.34
N GLU A 431 -14.78 -5.81 -19.79
CA GLU A 431 -15.17 -6.06 -18.39
C GLU A 431 -14.25 -5.34 -17.40
N LEU A 432 -12.95 -5.24 -17.69
CA LEU A 432 -11.99 -4.51 -16.86
C LEU A 432 -12.41 -3.05 -16.60
N PHE A 433 -12.96 -2.39 -17.61
CA PHE A 433 -13.35 -0.98 -17.53
C PHE A 433 -14.65 -0.76 -16.75
N GLN A 434 -15.40 -1.81 -16.49
CA GLN A 434 -16.61 -1.79 -15.69
C GLN A 434 -16.33 -2.05 -14.21
N THR A 435 -15.30 -2.83 -13.89
CA THR A 435 -14.96 -3.21 -12.52
C THR A 435 -14.03 -2.25 -11.79
N ASN A 436 -13.27 -1.47 -12.46
CA ASN A 436 -12.42 -0.31 -12.07
C ASN A 436 -11.98 -0.19 -10.59
N GLN A 437 -11.82 -1.28 -9.84
CA GLN A 437 -11.39 -1.19 -8.44
C GLN A 437 -10.62 -2.44 -8.00
N HIS A 438 -9.50 -2.20 -7.34
CA HIS A 438 -8.63 -3.21 -6.75
C HIS A 438 -9.35 -4.13 -5.74
N ILE A 439 -10.37 -3.62 -5.08
CA ILE A 439 -11.14 -4.28 -4.03
C ILE A 439 -12.62 -4.40 -4.39
N ALA A 440 -12.96 -4.47 -5.66
CA ALA A 440 -14.36 -4.61 -6.04
C ALA A 440 -14.97 -5.88 -5.43
N THR A 441 -15.87 -5.68 -4.50
CA THR A 441 -16.73 -6.74 -3.98
C THR A 441 -17.96 -6.96 -4.85
N THR A 442 -18.19 -6.06 -5.82
CA THR A 442 -19.29 -6.12 -6.78
C THR A 442 -18.74 -6.17 -8.20
N PHE A 443 -19.03 -7.26 -8.90
CA PHE A 443 -18.64 -7.46 -10.28
C PHE A 443 -19.86 -7.29 -11.21
N PRO A 444 -19.67 -6.88 -12.48
CA PRO A 444 -20.74 -6.91 -13.45
C PRO A 444 -21.27 -8.36 -13.60
N ASP A 445 -22.55 -8.51 -13.91
CA ASP A 445 -23.15 -9.85 -14.08
C ASP A 445 -22.77 -10.46 -15.44
N THR A 446 -21.56 -10.97 -15.52
CA THR A 446 -21.03 -11.68 -16.70
C THR A 446 -20.69 -13.13 -16.36
N PRO A 447 -20.55 -14.02 -17.36
CA PRO A 447 -20.12 -15.40 -17.12
C PRO A 447 -18.78 -15.48 -16.37
N ALA A 448 -17.78 -14.69 -16.76
CA ALA A 448 -16.48 -14.68 -16.10
C ALA A 448 -16.57 -14.17 -14.65
N SER A 449 -17.34 -13.10 -14.39
CA SER A 449 -17.58 -12.60 -13.04
C SER A 449 -18.26 -13.63 -12.14
N ARG A 450 -19.24 -14.36 -12.66
CA ARG A 450 -19.91 -15.44 -11.89
C ARG A 450 -18.94 -16.58 -11.54
N MET A 451 -18.08 -16.99 -12.48
CA MET A 451 -17.04 -17.99 -12.22
C MET A 451 -16.05 -17.51 -11.15
N ASN A 452 -15.56 -16.27 -11.27
CA ASN A 452 -14.66 -15.67 -10.30
C ASN A 452 -15.27 -15.59 -8.90
N THR A 453 -16.53 -15.15 -8.80
CA THR A 453 -17.25 -15.07 -7.52
C THR A 453 -17.47 -16.45 -6.91
N ALA A 454 -17.81 -17.46 -7.71
CA ALA A 454 -17.98 -18.82 -7.24
C ALA A 454 -16.66 -19.40 -6.72
N PHE A 455 -15.57 -19.18 -7.43
CA PHE A 455 -14.23 -19.59 -6.99
C PHE A 455 -13.81 -18.94 -5.66
N LEU A 456 -13.96 -17.62 -5.53
CA LEU A 456 -13.64 -16.92 -4.28
C LEU A 456 -14.48 -17.42 -3.12
N LYS A 457 -15.78 -17.70 -3.36
CA LYS A 457 -16.65 -18.31 -2.36
C LYS A 457 -16.18 -19.71 -1.94
N GLN A 458 -15.71 -20.53 -2.88
CA GLN A 458 -15.15 -21.85 -2.56
C GLN A 458 -13.93 -21.72 -1.63
N LEU A 459 -13.07 -20.73 -1.85
CA LEU A 459 -11.92 -20.46 -0.97
C LEU A 459 -12.36 -20.06 0.45
N GLU A 460 -13.39 -19.23 0.58
CA GLU A 460 -13.97 -18.87 1.89
C GLU A 460 -14.60 -20.08 2.60
N GLU A 461 -15.21 -21.01 1.88
CA GLU A 461 -15.73 -22.26 2.43
C GLU A 461 -14.60 -23.16 2.96
N LEU A 462 -13.48 -23.28 2.24
CA LEU A 462 -12.29 -23.99 2.70
C LEU A 462 -11.70 -23.35 3.96
N LYS A 463 -11.61 -22.02 3.98
CA LYS A 463 -11.15 -21.26 5.15
C LYS A 463 -12.06 -21.47 6.37
N ALA A 464 -13.38 -21.37 6.19
CA ALA A 464 -14.37 -21.61 7.25
C ALA A 464 -14.33 -23.06 7.79
N SER A 465 -13.90 -24.00 6.96
CA SER A 465 -13.70 -25.40 7.34
C SER A 465 -12.33 -25.67 8.00
N GLY A 466 -11.50 -24.66 8.18
CA GLY A 466 -10.16 -24.79 8.75
C GLY A 466 -9.17 -25.58 7.89
N ILE A 467 -9.41 -25.68 6.58
CA ILE A 467 -8.57 -26.44 5.65
C ILE A 467 -7.46 -25.55 5.10
N PRO A 468 -6.19 -25.76 5.45
CA PRO A 468 -5.09 -25.03 4.85
C PRO A 468 -4.87 -25.50 3.41
N TYR A 469 -4.76 -24.55 2.48
CA TYR A 469 -4.62 -24.84 1.06
C TYR A 469 -3.59 -23.94 0.39
N ASP A 470 -2.95 -24.48 -0.65
CA ASP A 470 -2.21 -23.75 -1.65
C ASP A 470 -3.01 -23.64 -2.95
N ILE A 471 -2.62 -22.70 -3.79
CA ILE A 471 -3.29 -22.43 -5.06
C ILE A 471 -2.33 -22.73 -6.21
N THR A 472 -2.87 -23.20 -7.33
CA THR A 472 -2.18 -23.29 -8.62
C THR A 472 -3.16 -23.02 -9.75
N ASP A 473 -2.68 -22.88 -10.99
CA ASP A 473 -3.50 -22.84 -12.19
C ASP A 473 -3.48 -24.19 -12.96
N GLU A 474 -4.38 -24.35 -13.91
CA GLU A 474 -4.51 -25.54 -14.69
C GLU A 474 -3.23 -25.88 -15.46
N ARG A 475 -2.61 -24.87 -16.09
CA ARG A 475 -1.42 -25.09 -16.94
C ARG A 475 -0.20 -25.44 -16.12
N THR A 476 0.00 -24.78 -15.00
CA THR A 476 1.10 -25.11 -14.09
C THR A 476 0.96 -26.54 -13.57
N LEU A 477 -0.25 -26.95 -13.18
CA LEU A 477 -0.50 -28.34 -12.78
C LEU A 477 -0.23 -29.34 -13.92
N GLU A 478 -0.65 -29.01 -15.14
CA GLU A 478 -0.47 -29.87 -16.34
C GLU A 478 1.01 -30.04 -16.74
N THR A 479 1.83 -28.99 -16.58
CA THR A 479 3.23 -29.00 -17.01
C THR A 479 4.18 -29.55 -15.96
N ASP A 480 3.97 -29.19 -14.71
CA ASP A 480 4.91 -29.45 -13.62
C ASP A 480 4.38 -30.43 -12.56
N GLY A 481 3.06 -30.66 -12.53
CA GLY A 481 2.42 -31.53 -11.56
C GLY A 481 2.72 -33.02 -11.85
N LYS A 482 3.04 -33.77 -10.79
CA LYS A 482 3.26 -35.21 -10.83
C LYS A 482 2.46 -35.90 -9.75
N ILE A 483 2.08 -37.14 -10.01
CA ILE A 483 1.48 -38.01 -8.98
C ILE A 483 2.46 -39.15 -8.69
N GLU A 484 3.01 -39.14 -7.48
CA GLU A 484 3.95 -40.13 -7.03
C GLU A 484 3.49 -40.69 -5.67
N HIS A 485 3.39 -42.01 -5.56
CA HIS A 485 2.99 -42.72 -4.34
C HIS A 485 1.67 -42.20 -3.71
N GLY A 486 0.69 -41.81 -4.53
CA GLY A 486 -0.61 -41.29 -4.08
C GLY A 486 -0.60 -39.84 -3.60
N ARG A 487 0.52 -39.12 -3.79
CA ARG A 487 0.69 -37.69 -3.48
C ARG A 487 0.86 -36.89 -4.75
N ILE A 488 0.43 -35.64 -4.72
CA ILE A 488 0.66 -34.68 -5.79
C ILE A 488 1.90 -33.89 -5.45
N THR A 489 2.90 -33.94 -6.33
CA THR A 489 4.10 -33.13 -6.23
C THR A 489 4.03 -32.01 -7.28
N LEU A 490 4.20 -30.75 -6.85
CA LEU A 490 4.26 -29.59 -7.71
C LEU A 490 5.50 -28.76 -7.33
N GLY A 491 6.52 -28.78 -8.19
CA GLY A 491 7.82 -28.20 -7.86
C GLY A 491 8.42 -28.85 -6.60
N GLN A 492 8.62 -28.08 -5.54
CA GLN A 492 9.17 -28.55 -4.25
C GLN A 492 8.08 -28.96 -3.24
N ALA A 493 6.82 -28.57 -3.50
CA ALA A 493 5.69 -28.83 -2.60
C ALA A 493 5.02 -30.17 -2.88
N THR A 494 4.40 -30.75 -1.84
CA THR A 494 3.72 -32.05 -1.93
C THR A 494 2.39 -31.98 -1.19
N TYR A 495 1.32 -32.46 -1.84
CA TYR A 495 -0.06 -32.40 -1.34
C TYR A 495 -0.68 -33.80 -1.35
N THR A 496 -1.63 -34.04 -0.44
CA THR A 496 -2.41 -35.28 -0.38
C THR A 496 -3.82 -35.10 -0.95
N LYS A 497 -4.28 -33.85 -1.08
CA LYS A 497 -5.63 -33.54 -1.56
C LYS A 497 -5.55 -32.58 -2.75
N LEU A 498 -6.50 -32.76 -3.68
CA LEU A 498 -6.69 -31.87 -4.84
C LEU A 498 -8.13 -31.38 -4.84
N VAL A 499 -8.32 -30.09 -4.88
CA VAL A 499 -9.61 -29.45 -5.12
C VAL A 499 -9.54 -28.76 -6.47
N VAL A 500 -10.38 -29.18 -7.39
CA VAL A 500 -10.48 -28.57 -8.73
C VAL A 500 -11.74 -27.72 -8.77
N ASP A 501 -11.59 -26.43 -9.05
CA ASP A 501 -12.77 -25.57 -9.23
C ASP A 501 -13.62 -26.09 -10.40
N PRO A 502 -14.96 -26.09 -10.31
CA PRO A 502 -15.84 -26.59 -11.37
C PRO A 502 -15.67 -25.89 -12.72
N ALA A 503 -15.23 -24.63 -12.73
CA ALA A 503 -14.95 -23.87 -13.96
C ALA A 503 -13.53 -24.11 -14.50
N ALA A 504 -12.65 -24.80 -13.76
CA ALA A 504 -11.30 -25.10 -14.24
C ALA A 504 -11.32 -26.11 -15.39
N ILE A 505 -10.58 -25.81 -16.44
CA ILE A 505 -10.51 -26.63 -17.66
C ILE A 505 -9.15 -27.33 -17.75
N LEU A 506 -9.06 -28.52 -17.16
CA LEU A 506 -7.86 -29.35 -17.21
C LEU A 506 -7.74 -30.11 -18.55
N ARG A 507 -6.51 -30.36 -19.01
CA ARG A 507 -6.17 -31.09 -20.24
C ARG A 507 -5.32 -32.33 -19.92
N GLY A 508 -5.22 -33.22 -20.92
CA GLY A 508 -4.32 -34.39 -20.85
C GLY A 508 -4.70 -35.39 -19.76
N GLU A 509 -3.72 -35.86 -19.00
CA GLU A 509 -3.92 -36.83 -17.93
C GLU A 509 -4.73 -36.25 -16.75
N TRP A 510 -4.58 -34.96 -16.48
CA TRP A 510 -5.27 -34.29 -15.38
C TRP A 510 -6.78 -34.18 -15.63
N ALA A 511 -7.23 -34.03 -16.88
CA ALA A 511 -8.64 -34.07 -17.25
C ALA A 511 -9.31 -35.40 -16.91
N LYS A 512 -8.55 -36.50 -17.04
CA LYS A 512 -9.07 -37.87 -16.71
C LYS A 512 -9.07 -38.15 -15.20
N ARG A 513 -8.29 -37.42 -14.42
CA ARG A 513 -8.05 -37.66 -12.99
C ARG A 513 -8.82 -36.69 -12.09
N GLY A 514 -9.11 -35.47 -12.56
CA GLY A 514 -9.79 -34.42 -11.79
C GLY A 514 -11.13 -34.88 -11.19
N SER A 515 -11.87 -35.77 -11.89
CA SER A 515 -13.12 -36.34 -11.39
C SER A 515 -12.97 -37.37 -10.25
N ARG A 516 -11.73 -37.81 -9.95
CA ARG A 516 -11.46 -38.82 -8.90
C ARG A 516 -10.95 -38.21 -7.57
N PHE A 517 -10.62 -36.94 -7.55
CA PHE A 517 -10.06 -36.23 -6.38
C PHE A 517 -11.03 -35.21 -5.78
N THR A 518 -12.32 -35.26 -6.09
CA THR A 518 -13.28 -34.43 -5.35
C THR A 518 -13.23 -34.86 -3.89
N PRO A 519 -12.94 -33.95 -2.94
CA PRO A 519 -13.00 -34.29 -1.53
C PRO A 519 -14.42 -34.70 -1.19
N ASP A 520 -14.57 -35.80 -0.48
CA ASP A 520 -15.83 -36.12 0.17
C ASP A 520 -16.04 -35.10 1.31
N MET A 521 -16.74 -34.03 1.00
CA MET A 521 -17.12 -33.00 1.96
C MET A 521 -18.25 -33.41 2.90
N SER A 522 -18.81 -34.64 2.70
CA SER A 522 -19.96 -35.17 3.48
C SER A 522 -19.63 -35.44 4.96
N GLY A 523 -18.34 -35.48 5.33
CA GLY A 523 -17.88 -35.73 6.70
C GLY A 523 -17.47 -34.49 7.49
N VAL A 524 -17.41 -33.28 6.89
CA VAL A 524 -17.02 -32.07 7.57
C VAL A 524 -18.26 -31.39 8.15
N LYS A 525 -18.56 -31.68 9.41
CA LYS A 525 -19.52 -30.86 10.17
C LYS A 525 -18.82 -29.53 10.51
N PRO A 526 -19.40 -28.36 10.19
CA PRO A 526 -18.89 -27.09 10.68
C PRO A 526 -18.85 -27.12 12.19
N ASP A 527 -17.73 -26.78 12.79
CA ASP A 527 -17.64 -26.53 14.23
C ASP A 527 -18.46 -25.26 14.53
N PRO A 528 -19.57 -25.37 15.28
CA PRO A 528 -20.41 -24.22 15.56
C PRO A 528 -19.71 -23.12 16.38
N GLN A 529 -18.53 -23.40 16.95
CA GLN A 529 -17.77 -22.44 17.75
C GLN A 529 -16.83 -21.57 16.90
N GLN A 530 -16.49 -21.96 15.67
CA GLN A 530 -15.66 -21.17 14.78
C GLN A 530 -16.44 -20.17 13.90
N ALA A 531 -17.74 -20.38 13.73
CA ALA A 531 -18.60 -19.53 12.87
C ALA A 531 -18.90 -18.12 13.47
N THR A 532 -18.49 -17.83 14.68
CA THR A 532 -18.72 -16.54 15.35
C THR A 532 -17.44 -15.78 15.74
N GLN A 533 -16.26 -16.26 15.34
CA GLN A 533 -15.05 -15.47 15.54
C GLN A 533 -15.01 -14.31 14.52
N ARG A 534 -15.61 -13.19 14.92
CA ARG A 534 -15.20 -11.87 14.42
C ARG A 534 -13.69 -11.77 14.64
N VAL A 535 -12.97 -11.36 13.61
CA VAL A 535 -11.55 -11.04 13.69
C VAL A 535 -11.38 -10.03 14.82
N GLY A 536 -10.87 -10.47 15.95
CA GLY A 536 -10.71 -9.61 17.13
C GLY A 536 -10.70 -10.31 18.48
N ASP A 537 -11.22 -11.56 18.59
CA ASP A 537 -11.33 -12.24 19.89
C ASP A 537 -10.58 -13.58 19.89
N ASN A 538 -9.30 -13.53 20.24
CA ASN A 538 -8.68 -14.67 20.92
C ASN A 538 -7.89 -14.16 22.12
N PRO A 539 -8.52 -14.06 23.31
CA PRO A 539 -7.75 -13.88 24.53
C PRO A 539 -6.96 -15.16 24.77
N LEU A 540 -5.67 -15.01 25.07
CA LEU A 540 -4.90 -16.06 25.74
C LEU A 540 -5.79 -16.73 26.79
N ASP A 541 -6.01 -18.04 26.65
CA ASP A 541 -6.80 -18.80 27.60
C ASP A 541 -6.12 -18.77 28.96
N LEU A 542 -6.55 -17.87 29.81
CA LEU A 542 -6.24 -17.78 31.23
C LEU A 542 -7.43 -18.31 32.05
N SER A 543 -8.02 -19.44 31.62
CA SER A 543 -9.09 -20.10 32.36
C SER A 543 -8.62 -20.67 33.72
N GLY A 544 -8.54 -19.79 34.72
CA GLY A 544 -8.20 -20.24 36.08
C GLY A 544 -8.28 -19.13 37.13
N VAL A 545 -8.20 -17.88 36.77
CA VAL A 545 -8.31 -16.77 37.71
C VAL A 545 -9.42 -15.83 37.23
N LYS A 546 -10.54 -15.75 37.97
CA LYS A 546 -11.49 -14.64 37.75
C LYS A 546 -10.75 -13.34 38.06
N PRO A 547 -10.48 -12.47 37.08
CA PRO A 547 -9.83 -11.21 37.34
C PRO A 547 -10.75 -10.38 38.26
N ASP A 548 -10.16 -9.65 39.17
CA ASP A 548 -10.87 -8.61 39.92
C ASP A 548 -11.15 -7.46 38.94
N LEU A 549 -12.31 -7.51 38.33
CA LEU A 549 -12.74 -6.57 37.26
C LEU A 549 -13.14 -5.18 37.82
N ARG A 550 -12.70 -4.82 39.02
CA ARG A 550 -12.98 -3.49 39.55
C ARG A 550 -12.26 -2.43 38.71
N GLU A 551 -13.06 -1.48 38.25
CA GLU A 551 -12.53 -0.29 37.63
C GLU A 551 -11.93 0.63 38.70
N ILE A 552 -10.68 1.04 38.46
CA ILE A 552 -10.00 2.03 39.28
C ILE A 552 -10.12 3.36 38.53
N PRO A 553 -10.88 4.33 39.02
CA PRO A 553 -11.06 5.61 38.35
C PRO A 553 -9.75 6.39 38.33
N LEU A 554 -9.52 7.13 37.23
CA LEU A 554 -8.36 7.98 37.02
C LEU A 554 -8.78 9.44 36.99
N THR A 555 -8.00 10.28 37.68
CA THR A 555 -8.12 11.75 37.61
C THR A 555 -6.81 12.30 37.09
N TRP A 556 -6.86 13.13 36.05
CA TRP A 556 -5.68 13.57 35.32
C TRP A 556 -5.25 14.99 35.69
N GLN A 557 -3.94 15.18 35.76
CA GLN A 557 -3.29 16.48 35.82
C GLN A 557 -2.38 16.60 34.60
N THR A 558 -2.34 17.79 34.00
CA THR A 558 -1.51 18.08 32.82
C THR A 558 -0.38 19.00 33.25
N PRO A 559 0.88 18.55 33.22
CA PRO A 559 2.01 19.33 33.73
C PRO A 559 2.36 20.56 32.87
N ALA A 560 2.06 20.50 31.55
CA ALA A 560 2.33 21.60 30.61
C ALA A 560 1.37 21.51 29.41
N LEU A 561 1.18 22.62 28.69
CA LEU A 561 0.48 22.61 27.41
C LEU A 561 1.32 21.84 26.37
N PRO A 562 0.71 20.91 25.63
CA PRO A 562 1.41 20.22 24.56
C PRO A 562 1.58 21.12 23.34
N GLN A 563 2.44 20.69 22.40
CA GLN A 563 2.64 21.39 21.14
C GLN A 563 1.49 21.08 20.16
N ASN A 564 0.80 22.13 19.72
CA ASN A 564 -0.09 22.06 18.57
C ASN A 564 0.65 22.36 17.26
N ALA A 565 0.22 21.75 16.17
CA ALA A 565 0.64 22.07 14.82
C ALA A 565 -0.62 22.41 14.02
N TRP A 566 -1.18 23.58 14.24
CA TRP A 566 -2.39 24.01 13.55
C TRP A 566 -2.16 24.17 12.06
N LEU A 567 -2.81 23.33 11.25
CA LEU A 567 -2.80 23.44 9.81
C LEU A 567 -3.56 24.71 9.40
N VAL A 568 -2.83 25.67 8.86
CA VAL A 568 -3.40 26.92 8.35
C VAL A 568 -3.50 26.80 6.83
N GLU A 569 -4.73 26.87 6.32
CA GLU A 569 -4.97 26.66 4.89
C GLU A 569 -4.67 27.92 4.07
N PRO A 570 -3.75 27.83 3.09
CA PRO A 570 -3.49 28.94 2.17
C PRO A 570 -4.49 28.97 1.02
N THR A 571 -4.78 30.15 0.52
CA THR A 571 -5.52 30.40 -0.73
C THR A 571 -4.53 30.82 -1.81
N ARG A 572 -4.59 30.19 -3.00
CA ARG A 572 -3.79 30.59 -4.16
C ARG A 572 -4.32 31.91 -4.72
N ARG A 573 -3.43 32.88 -4.92
CA ARG A 573 -3.75 34.21 -5.52
C ARG A 573 -3.28 34.29 -6.96
N ALA A 574 -2.16 33.66 -7.27
CA ALA A 574 -1.58 33.51 -8.60
C ALA A 574 -0.70 32.25 -8.62
N PRO A 575 -0.20 31.78 -9.78
CA PRO A 575 0.81 30.76 -9.82
C PRO A 575 1.96 31.09 -8.85
N ARG A 576 2.26 30.17 -7.93
CA ARG A 576 3.32 30.31 -6.90
C ARG A 576 3.08 31.39 -5.84
N GLU A 577 1.92 32.04 -5.77
CA GLU A 577 1.59 33.07 -4.78
C GLU A 577 0.40 32.66 -3.92
N TYR A 578 0.57 32.72 -2.61
CA TYR A 578 -0.40 32.25 -1.64
C TYR A 578 -0.65 33.26 -0.52
N THR A 579 -1.85 33.25 0.02
CA THR A 579 -2.21 33.95 1.25
C THR A 579 -2.87 32.98 2.21
N ALA A 580 -2.56 33.10 3.50
CA ALA A 580 -3.25 32.35 4.55
C ALA A 580 -3.68 33.31 5.65
N ALA A 581 -4.90 33.11 6.18
CA ALA A 581 -5.42 33.92 7.28
C ALA A 581 -5.63 33.03 8.51
N PHE A 582 -5.30 33.56 9.70
CA PHE A 582 -5.55 32.88 10.95
C PHE A 582 -5.83 33.91 12.07
N THR A 583 -6.53 33.46 13.11
CA THR A 583 -6.92 34.31 14.25
C THR A 583 -6.24 33.83 15.52
N THR A 584 -5.67 34.77 16.29
CA THR A 584 -5.10 34.51 17.60
C THR A 584 -5.86 35.25 18.69
N ALA A 585 -5.91 34.65 19.88
CA ALA A 585 -6.38 35.26 21.12
C ALA A 585 -5.26 35.28 22.16
N PHE A 586 -4.02 35.39 21.72
CA PHE A 586 -2.88 35.46 22.63
C PHE A 586 -2.95 36.75 23.44
N GLY A 587 -2.75 36.62 24.75
CA GLY A 587 -2.56 37.76 25.62
C GLY A 587 -1.15 38.42 25.42
N PRO A 588 -0.77 39.32 26.26
CA PRO A 588 0.51 40.03 26.14
C PRO A 588 1.75 39.09 26.23
N ALA A 589 1.59 37.90 26.77
CA ALA A 589 2.63 36.85 26.77
C ALA A 589 2.34 35.84 25.64
N ASN A 590 2.98 36.00 24.49
CA ASN A 590 2.93 35.01 23.41
C ASN A 590 3.61 33.69 23.85
N PRO A 591 3.17 32.56 23.29
CA PRO A 591 3.83 31.28 23.55
C PRO A 591 5.30 31.33 23.13
N ALA A 592 6.19 30.88 23.98
CA ALA A 592 7.61 30.71 23.64
C ALA A 592 7.73 29.59 22.56
N GLY A 593 8.54 29.80 21.54
CA GLY A 593 8.78 28.80 20.50
C GLY A 593 7.69 28.69 19.45
N LEU A 594 6.88 29.74 19.26
CA LEU A 594 5.92 29.79 18.16
C LEU A 594 6.64 29.83 16.80
N HIS A 595 6.27 28.94 15.88
CA HIS A 595 6.84 28.83 14.56
C HIS A 595 5.77 28.75 13.47
N LEU A 596 6.03 29.37 12.33
CA LEU A 596 5.41 29.06 11.06
C LEU A 596 6.27 28.02 10.35
N HIS A 597 5.73 26.85 10.09
CA HIS A 597 6.44 25.77 9.41
C HIS A 597 5.78 25.51 8.06
N PHE A 598 6.57 25.57 7.00
CA PHE A 598 6.16 25.33 5.63
C PHE A 598 6.76 24.01 5.16
N ALA A 599 5.95 23.15 4.55
CA ALA A 599 6.45 21.89 3.99
C ALA A 599 7.34 22.08 2.75
N ASP A 600 7.24 23.24 2.10
CA ASP A 600 7.84 23.51 0.80
C ASP A 600 8.96 24.55 0.88
N ASP A 601 9.84 24.58 -0.14
CA ASP A 601 10.86 25.61 -0.29
C ASP A 601 10.21 26.92 -0.76
N LEU A 602 10.42 28.00 -0.02
CA LEU A 602 9.84 29.31 -0.29
C LEU A 602 10.87 30.28 -0.85
N VAL A 603 10.41 31.19 -1.70
CA VAL A 603 11.18 32.35 -2.16
C VAL A 603 11.21 33.40 -1.05
N ASP A 604 10.05 33.76 -0.53
CA ASP A 604 9.84 34.71 0.56
C ASP A 604 8.52 34.49 1.28
N ALA A 605 8.39 35.09 2.47
CA ALA A 605 7.16 35.18 3.22
C ALA A 605 7.07 36.49 3.99
N SER A 606 5.86 36.97 4.24
CA SER A 606 5.57 38.14 5.10
C SER A 606 4.31 37.92 5.92
N LEU A 607 4.33 38.36 7.18
CA LEU A 607 3.19 38.32 8.08
C LEU A 607 2.76 39.76 8.39
N ASP A 608 1.49 40.09 8.16
CA ASP A 608 0.92 41.43 8.33
C ASP A 608 1.74 42.54 7.65
N GLY A 609 2.29 42.21 6.47
CA GLY A 609 3.15 43.08 5.68
C GLY A 609 4.61 43.17 6.15
N GLN A 610 4.98 42.50 7.25
CA GLN A 610 6.37 42.45 7.73
C GLN A 610 7.07 41.19 7.17
N PRO A 611 8.26 41.34 6.52
CA PRO A 611 9.00 40.20 6.01
C PRO A 611 9.41 39.24 7.11
N LEU A 612 9.30 37.93 6.83
CA LEU A 612 9.74 36.86 7.71
C LEU A 612 11.13 36.35 7.29
N LYS A 613 11.99 36.12 8.28
CA LYS A 613 13.26 35.44 8.04
C LYS A 613 13.03 33.95 8.00
N LEU A 614 13.15 33.34 6.81
CA LEU A 614 13.05 31.92 6.61
C LEU A 614 14.34 31.18 6.99
N THR A 615 14.20 30.01 7.61
CA THR A 615 15.29 29.11 7.96
C THR A 615 14.95 27.72 7.47
N THR A 616 15.84 27.10 6.69
CA THR A 616 15.67 25.71 6.25
C THR A 616 15.75 24.76 7.46
N VAL A 617 14.82 23.84 7.52
CA VAL A 617 14.76 22.76 8.51
C VAL A 617 14.73 21.41 7.80
N TYR A 618 14.67 20.31 8.55
CA TYR A 618 14.77 18.98 8.00
C TYR A 618 13.71 18.70 6.90
N ASP A 619 12.44 19.07 7.14
CA ASP A 619 11.36 18.90 6.17
C ASP A 619 10.67 20.26 5.90
N GLY A 620 11.33 21.13 5.17
CA GLY A 620 10.78 22.40 4.75
C GLY A 620 11.50 23.62 5.30
N MET A 621 10.74 24.68 5.60
CA MET A 621 11.26 25.94 6.10
C MET A 621 10.47 26.41 7.32
N THR A 622 11.14 27.09 8.24
CA THR A 622 10.49 27.67 9.40
C THR A 622 10.80 29.17 9.53
N ALA A 623 9.88 29.90 10.15
CA ALA A 623 10.08 31.26 10.57
C ALA A 623 9.50 31.46 11.97
N VAL A 624 10.23 32.22 12.80
CA VAL A 624 9.68 32.71 14.08
C VAL A 624 8.89 33.98 13.78
N PRO A 625 7.56 33.98 13.95
CA PRO A 625 6.77 35.18 13.73
C PRO A 625 7.10 36.26 14.79
N PRO A 626 6.88 37.54 14.49
CA PRO A 626 6.90 38.56 15.51
C PRO A 626 5.81 38.26 16.57
N ALA A 627 5.88 38.92 17.71
CA ALA A 627 4.86 38.82 18.74
C ALA A 627 3.48 39.12 18.14
N LEU A 628 2.58 38.12 18.19
CA LEU A 628 1.23 38.21 17.60
C LEU A 628 0.31 38.92 18.58
N ALA A 629 -0.32 40.03 18.18
CA ALA A 629 -1.43 40.61 18.92
C ALA A 629 -2.66 39.70 18.85
N SER A 630 -3.63 39.91 19.76
CA SER A 630 -4.93 39.25 19.58
C SER A 630 -5.63 39.85 18.36
N GLY A 631 -6.13 39.01 17.47
CA GLY A 631 -6.81 39.43 16.24
C GLY A 631 -6.53 38.54 15.04
N GLU A 632 -6.90 39.04 13.88
CA GLU A 632 -6.66 38.38 12.60
C GLU A 632 -5.26 38.70 12.06
N HIS A 633 -4.61 37.71 11.51
CA HIS A 633 -3.32 37.81 10.88
C HIS A 633 -3.35 37.33 9.44
N THR A 634 -2.60 37.99 8.56
CA THR A 634 -2.46 37.62 7.15
C THR A 634 -1.02 37.29 6.81
N LEU A 635 -0.79 36.02 6.46
CA LEU A 635 0.46 35.54 5.91
C LEU A 635 0.41 35.58 4.38
N ARG A 636 1.47 36.08 3.75
CA ARG A 636 1.69 35.99 2.30
C ARG A 636 3.00 35.32 2.03
N PHE A 637 3.05 34.42 1.03
CA PHE A 637 4.30 33.75 0.67
C PHE A 637 4.32 33.33 -0.80
N ARG A 638 5.52 33.08 -1.33
CA ARG A 638 5.77 32.60 -2.69
C ARG A 638 6.64 31.36 -2.66
N THR A 639 6.37 30.45 -3.59
CA THR A 639 7.09 29.19 -3.75
C THR A 639 7.97 29.20 -5.00
N HIS A 640 9.05 28.41 -5.03
CA HIS A 640 9.92 28.27 -6.20
C HIS A 640 9.21 27.62 -7.39
N ARG A 641 8.31 26.67 -7.13
CA ARG A 641 7.54 25.94 -8.13
C ARG A 641 6.06 26.07 -7.86
N GLU A 642 5.25 25.88 -8.89
CA GLU A 642 3.82 25.75 -8.74
C GLU A 642 3.48 24.34 -8.25
N PHE A 643 2.56 24.24 -7.33
CA PHE A 643 2.05 22.97 -6.82
C PHE A 643 0.62 22.72 -7.30
N PRO A 644 0.25 21.47 -7.66
CA PRO A 644 -1.12 21.10 -7.97
C PRO A 644 -2.02 21.20 -6.73
N ALA A 645 -1.46 20.98 -5.54
CA ALA A 645 -2.12 21.13 -4.26
C ALA A 645 -1.68 22.41 -3.53
N LYS A 646 -2.43 22.80 -2.49
CA LYS A 646 -2.00 23.88 -1.60
C LYS A 646 -0.78 23.46 -0.81
N PRO A 647 0.25 24.34 -0.69
CA PRO A 647 1.36 24.11 0.23
C PRO A 647 0.87 23.91 1.66
N TYR A 648 1.44 22.93 2.36
CA TYR A 648 1.14 22.72 3.76
C TYR A 648 1.86 23.73 4.63
N LEU A 649 1.11 24.33 5.51
CA LEU A 649 1.57 25.35 6.44
C LEU A 649 1.02 25.09 7.84
N TRP A 650 1.86 25.04 8.85
CA TRP A 650 1.46 24.90 10.24
C TRP A 650 1.92 26.08 11.09
N LEU A 651 1.04 26.53 11.98
CA LEU A 651 1.40 27.34 13.13
C LEU A 651 1.70 26.37 14.29
N LYS A 652 2.95 26.28 14.70
CA LYS A 652 3.43 25.33 15.74
C LYS A 652 3.78 26.04 17.02
N GLY A 653 3.40 25.47 18.17
CA GLY A 653 3.74 25.98 19.49
C GLY A 653 2.88 25.43 20.61
N ALA A 654 3.22 25.80 21.85
CA ALA A 654 2.46 25.42 23.04
C ALA A 654 1.24 26.35 23.23
N PHE A 655 0.16 26.07 22.52
CA PHE A 655 -1.09 26.83 22.55
C PHE A 655 -2.28 25.89 22.31
N THR A 656 -3.48 26.37 22.63
CA THR A 656 -4.74 25.69 22.29
C THR A 656 -5.29 26.21 20.96
N VAL A 657 -6.06 25.37 20.25
CA VAL A 657 -6.80 25.73 19.05
C VAL A 657 -8.26 25.38 19.27
N GLN A 658 -9.13 26.38 19.27
CA GLN A 658 -10.54 26.22 19.55
C GLN A 658 -11.39 26.52 18.31
N SER A 659 -12.32 25.64 18.01
CA SER A 659 -13.34 25.91 16.97
C SER A 659 -14.44 26.78 17.55
N ARG A 660 -14.90 27.75 16.75
CA ARG A 660 -16.07 28.58 17.11
C ARG A 660 -17.40 27.85 16.95
N THR A 661 -17.40 26.72 16.23
CA THR A 661 -18.58 25.85 16.11
C THR A 661 -18.36 24.56 16.89
N PRO A 662 -19.43 23.98 17.47
CA PRO A 662 -19.31 22.72 18.20
C PRO A 662 -18.80 21.57 17.33
N PHE A 663 -18.09 20.64 17.96
CA PHE A 663 -17.77 19.36 17.34
C PHE A 663 -18.99 18.43 17.39
N THR A 664 -19.22 17.72 16.29
CA THR A 664 -20.29 16.72 16.14
C THR A 664 -19.71 15.41 15.60
N PRO A 665 -20.37 14.26 15.77
CA PRO A 665 -19.94 13.01 15.15
C PRO A 665 -19.80 13.14 13.63
N GLY A 666 -18.71 12.60 13.09
CA GLY A 666 -18.42 12.49 11.66
C GLY A 666 -18.41 11.03 11.19
N PRO A 667 -18.15 10.77 9.90
CA PRO A 667 -18.02 9.43 9.36
C PRO A 667 -16.72 8.76 9.85
N THR A 668 -16.62 7.44 9.69
CA THR A 668 -15.41 6.65 9.97
C THR A 668 -14.75 6.94 11.32
N HIS A 669 -15.58 7.00 12.38
CA HIS A 669 -15.14 7.27 13.76
C HIS A 669 -14.43 8.63 13.97
N THR A 670 -14.65 9.60 13.06
CA THR A 670 -14.18 10.98 13.24
C THR A 670 -15.19 11.83 14.00
N ILE A 671 -14.73 12.99 14.45
CA ILE A 671 -15.56 14.11 14.86
C ILE A 671 -15.30 15.28 13.89
N ARG A 672 -16.30 16.13 13.68
CA ARG A 672 -16.22 17.21 12.71
C ARG A 672 -16.71 18.55 13.25
N THR A 673 -16.17 19.63 12.67
CA THR A 673 -16.57 21.00 12.98
C THR A 673 -16.43 21.88 11.73
N ALA A 674 -17.25 22.93 11.64
CA ALA A 674 -17.12 23.89 10.54
C ALA A 674 -16.07 25.00 10.80
N GLY A 675 -15.45 25.05 11.99
CA GLY A 675 -14.56 26.14 12.35
C GLY A 675 -15.32 27.45 12.59
N PRO A 676 -14.76 28.66 12.31
CA PRO A 676 -13.33 28.86 12.17
C PRO A 676 -12.58 28.58 13.47
N PHE A 677 -11.27 28.42 13.37
CA PHE A 677 -10.42 28.17 14.53
C PHE A 677 -9.77 29.45 15.04
N VAL A 678 -9.46 29.44 16.36
CA VAL A 678 -8.74 30.52 17.05
C VAL A 678 -7.67 29.90 17.93
N ALA A 679 -6.43 30.37 17.81
CA ALA A 679 -5.35 29.96 18.69
C ALA A 679 -5.34 30.78 19.98
N GLY A 680 -5.22 30.13 21.13
CA GLY A 680 -5.19 30.72 22.47
C GLY A 680 -4.18 30.03 23.40
N LEU A 681 -4.03 30.56 24.63
CA LEU A 681 -3.09 30.04 25.61
C LEU A 681 -3.70 29.07 26.63
N GLU A 682 -4.99 29.24 26.92
CA GLU A 682 -5.64 28.45 27.96
C GLU A 682 -6.72 27.53 27.39
N PRO A 683 -6.73 26.24 27.78
CA PRO A 683 -7.85 25.37 27.48
C PRO A 683 -9.07 25.82 28.29
N THR A 684 -10.24 25.81 27.69
CA THR A 684 -11.50 26.19 28.35
C THR A 684 -11.85 25.25 29.49
N VAL A 685 -11.48 23.99 29.39
CA VAL A 685 -11.52 22.94 30.44
C VAL A 685 -10.62 21.81 29.97
N VAL A 686 -9.75 21.26 30.81
CA VAL A 686 -9.10 19.99 30.54
C VAL A 686 -10.09 18.86 30.82
N SER A 687 -10.90 18.55 29.84
CA SER A 687 -11.76 17.36 29.88
C SER A 687 -11.03 16.14 29.35
N SER A 688 -11.64 14.96 29.53
CA SER A 688 -11.11 13.75 28.90
C SER A 688 -11.10 13.83 27.36
N GLU A 689 -11.92 14.67 26.74
CA GLU A 689 -12.04 14.90 25.27
C GLU A 689 -11.08 16.01 24.82
N LEU A 690 -9.92 15.64 24.34
CA LEU A 690 -8.84 16.59 24.08
C LEU A 690 -9.05 17.39 22.79
N VAL A 691 -9.54 16.77 21.72
CA VAL A 691 -9.75 17.43 20.43
C VAL A 691 -10.74 18.59 20.54
N ALA A 692 -11.88 18.32 21.15
CA ALA A 692 -12.93 19.34 21.31
C ALA A 692 -12.58 20.44 22.32
N THR A 693 -11.58 20.25 23.17
CA THR A 693 -11.22 21.17 24.25
C THR A 693 -9.95 21.98 24.01
N GLY A 694 -9.38 21.90 22.79
CA GLY A 694 -8.30 22.78 22.40
C GLY A 694 -7.10 22.10 21.72
N PHE A 695 -7.19 20.79 21.40
CA PHE A 695 -6.08 20.04 20.82
C PHE A 695 -6.45 19.27 19.54
N PRO A 696 -7.20 19.88 18.59
CA PRO A 696 -7.54 19.20 17.35
C PRO A 696 -6.33 18.92 16.44
N PHE A 697 -5.32 19.77 16.50
CA PHE A 697 -4.09 19.68 15.71
C PHE A 697 -2.88 19.26 16.56
N LEU A 698 -3.11 18.42 17.55
CA LEU A 698 -2.01 17.92 18.37
C LEU A 698 -1.08 17.06 17.51
N HIS A 699 0.20 17.41 17.54
CA HIS A 699 1.25 16.69 16.80
C HIS A 699 2.13 15.84 17.74
N ASP A 700 2.49 16.39 18.88
CA ASP A 700 3.24 15.68 19.91
C ASP A 700 2.29 14.96 20.89
N SER A 701 2.83 14.06 21.71
CA SER A 701 2.05 13.33 22.69
C SER A 701 1.46 14.29 23.76
N PHE A 702 0.23 13.99 24.16
CA PHE A 702 -0.40 14.64 25.31
C PHE A 702 0.05 13.96 26.61
N VAL A 703 0.75 14.70 27.45
CA VAL A 703 1.26 14.19 28.74
C VAL A 703 0.26 14.42 29.86
N ALA A 704 -0.12 13.38 30.56
CA ALA A 704 -1.00 13.44 31.71
C ALA A 704 -0.50 12.55 32.87
N GLU A 705 -0.72 13.00 34.09
CA GLU A 705 -0.32 12.28 35.31
C GLU A 705 -1.54 11.97 36.16
N SER A 706 -1.50 10.80 36.81
CA SER A 706 -2.52 10.32 37.75
C SER A 706 -1.89 9.45 38.85
N THR A 707 -2.67 9.14 39.85
CA THR A 707 -2.33 8.12 40.87
C THR A 707 -3.43 7.07 40.90
N PHE A 708 -3.05 5.83 41.17
CA PHE A 708 -3.99 4.71 41.41
C PHE A 708 -3.50 3.78 42.50
N THR A 709 -4.41 2.98 43.05
CA THR A 709 -4.05 2.05 44.13
C THR A 709 -4.50 0.63 43.74
N LEU A 710 -3.56 -0.31 43.77
CA LEU A 710 -3.81 -1.72 43.53
C LEU A 710 -4.14 -2.44 44.86
N ALA A 711 -5.26 -3.15 44.88
CA ALA A 711 -5.61 -4.02 46.00
C ALA A 711 -4.78 -5.32 46.05
N LYS A 712 -4.27 -5.77 44.89
CA LYS A 712 -3.44 -6.96 44.68
C LYS A 712 -2.36 -6.68 43.65
N PRO A 713 -1.28 -7.48 43.61
CA PRO A 713 -0.28 -7.38 42.55
C PRO A 713 -0.92 -7.60 41.17
N ALA A 714 -0.45 -6.89 40.15
CA ALA A 714 -0.95 -6.97 38.78
C ALA A 714 0.18 -7.22 37.74
N GLN A 715 -0.08 -8.05 36.74
CA GLN A 715 0.83 -8.34 35.63
C GLN A 715 0.48 -7.55 34.36
N ALA A 716 -0.72 -7.00 34.30
CA ALA A 716 -1.15 -6.15 33.20
C ALA A 716 -2.14 -5.08 33.71
N LEU A 717 -2.18 -3.97 32.96
CA LEU A 717 -3.16 -2.91 33.16
C LEU A 717 -3.95 -2.73 31.85
N ARG A 718 -5.26 -2.64 31.93
CA ARG A 718 -6.13 -2.34 30.81
C ARG A 718 -6.78 -0.97 31.01
N PHE A 719 -6.58 -0.07 30.08
CA PHE A 719 -7.14 1.29 30.14
C PHE A 719 -8.54 1.32 29.51
N GLN A 720 -9.46 2.05 30.14
CA GLN A 720 -10.88 2.11 29.75
C GLN A 720 -11.28 3.51 29.27
N GLY A 721 -12.19 3.58 28.31
CA GLY A 721 -12.75 4.82 27.81
C GLY A 721 -11.78 5.70 27.01
N MET A 722 -10.68 5.13 26.56
CA MET A 722 -9.60 5.81 25.87
C MET A 722 -9.82 5.85 24.35
N LEU A 723 -9.34 6.91 23.71
CA LEU A 723 -9.27 7.06 22.24
C LEU A 723 -7.94 7.73 21.88
N GLY A 724 -7.34 7.29 20.78
CA GLY A 724 -6.06 7.76 20.24
C GLY A 724 -5.39 6.63 19.43
N ASP A 725 -4.17 6.83 18.97
CA ASP A 725 -3.47 5.78 18.23
C ASP A 725 -2.63 4.88 19.15
N ALA A 726 -1.93 5.45 20.13
CA ALA A 726 -1.14 4.70 21.10
C ALA A 726 -1.01 5.45 22.43
N LEU A 727 -0.59 4.74 23.46
CA LEU A 727 -0.11 5.34 24.71
C LEU A 727 1.24 4.74 25.12
N ARG A 728 2.08 5.57 25.72
CA ARG A 728 3.27 5.18 26.44
C ARG A 728 3.07 5.40 27.94
N ALA A 729 3.32 4.39 28.74
CA ALA A 729 3.15 4.47 30.20
C ALA A 729 4.49 4.46 30.93
N THR A 730 4.58 5.31 31.95
CA THR A 730 5.63 5.30 32.96
C THR A 730 4.96 5.12 34.33
N ILE A 731 5.38 4.12 35.11
CA ILE A 731 4.82 3.84 36.41
C ILE A 731 5.93 3.95 37.45
N ASP A 732 5.69 4.73 38.50
CA ASP A 732 6.64 5.01 39.57
C ASP A 732 8.01 5.48 39.06
N GLY A 733 7.99 6.28 37.95
CA GLY A 733 9.19 6.80 37.33
C GLY A 733 9.94 5.82 36.43
N ARG A 734 9.40 4.60 36.18
CA ARG A 734 10.02 3.58 35.33
C ARG A 734 9.18 3.39 34.06
N PRO A 735 9.81 3.30 32.87
CA PRO A 735 9.09 2.95 31.65
C PRO A 735 8.36 1.61 31.82
N ALA A 736 7.07 1.58 31.50
CA ALA A 736 6.23 0.39 31.62
C ALA A 736 5.85 -0.21 30.26
N GLY A 737 5.98 0.56 29.15
CA GLY A 737 5.78 0.07 27.80
C GLY A 737 4.69 0.83 27.04
N TRP A 738 4.25 0.21 25.95
CA TRP A 738 3.26 0.74 25.03
C TRP A 738 1.96 -0.05 25.08
N ALA A 739 0.83 0.64 24.85
CA ALA A 739 -0.46 0.01 24.58
C ALA A 739 -1.20 0.76 23.47
N TRP A 740 -2.03 0.01 22.73
CA TRP A 740 -2.94 0.52 21.69
C TRP A 740 -4.18 -0.36 21.61
N GLY A 741 -5.15 0.04 20.79
CA GLY A 741 -6.40 -0.70 20.60
C GLY A 741 -6.24 -2.12 20.05
N PRO A 742 -7.34 -2.92 20.05
CA PRO A 742 -8.62 -2.55 20.63
C PRO A 742 -8.66 -2.68 22.16
N ASP A 743 -7.73 -3.44 22.75
CA ASP A 743 -7.76 -3.82 24.18
C ASP A 743 -7.13 -2.82 25.11
N TRP A 744 -6.28 -1.92 24.61
CA TRP A 744 -5.54 -0.95 25.42
C TRP A 744 -4.84 -1.57 26.62
N GLN A 745 -4.29 -2.77 26.41
CA GLN A 745 -3.62 -3.54 27.45
C GLN A 745 -2.11 -3.27 27.46
N LEU A 746 -1.62 -2.88 28.63
CA LEU A 746 -0.20 -2.77 28.94
C LEU A 746 0.23 -4.03 29.68
N SER A 747 1.04 -4.87 29.05
CA SER A 747 1.66 -6.03 29.72
C SER A 747 2.92 -5.58 30.45
N LEU A 748 3.05 -5.97 31.70
CA LEU A 748 4.16 -5.56 32.57
C LEU A 748 5.24 -6.64 32.57
N THR A 749 6.48 -6.27 32.33
CA THR A 749 7.63 -7.20 32.40
C THR A 749 7.89 -7.66 33.85
N THR A 750 7.55 -6.80 34.83
CA THR A 750 7.61 -7.10 36.24
C THR A 750 6.28 -6.75 36.86
N PRO A 751 5.65 -7.67 37.64
CA PRO A 751 4.38 -7.40 38.30
C PRO A 751 4.48 -6.17 39.20
N LEU A 752 3.46 -5.31 39.18
CA LEU A 752 3.28 -4.24 40.14
C LEU A 752 2.81 -4.81 41.48
N ALA A 753 3.36 -4.35 42.59
CA ALA A 753 2.92 -4.72 43.92
C ALA A 753 1.53 -4.14 44.24
N ALA A 754 0.86 -4.66 45.26
CA ALA A 754 -0.30 -3.98 45.83
C ALA A 754 0.14 -2.67 46.51
N GLY A 755 -0.68 -1.63 46.42
CA GLY A 755 -0.39 -0.32 46.99
C GLY A 755 -0.59 0.85 46.04
N PRO A 756 -0.23 2.07 46.47
CA PRO A 756 -0.34 3.27 45.63
C PRO A 756 0.76 3.34 44.57
N HIS A 757 0.39 3.79 43.39
CA HIS A 757 1.30 3.98 42.25
C HIS A 757 1.07 5.33 41.60
N ARG A 758 2.15 5.90 41.00
CA ARG A 758 2.10 7.09 40.17
C ARG A 758 2.16 6.65 38.70
N LEU A 759 1.21 7.16 37.90
CA LEU A 759 1.08 6.89 36.49
C LEU A 759 1.33 8.17 35.70
N ARG A 760 2.26 8.13 34.76
CA ARG A 760 2.42 9.14 33.74
C ARG A 760 2.13 8.51 32.38
N LEU A 761 1.17 9.06 31.64
CA LEU A 761 0.83 8.67 30.28
C LEU A 761 1.30 9.73 29.28
N GLU A 762 1.80 9.24 28.19
CA GLU A 762 1.99 9.99 26.94
C GLU A 762 0.99 9.43 25.94
N LEU A 763 -0.12 10.15 25.74
CA LEU A 763 -1.16 9.77 24.81
C LEU A 763 -0.81 10.30 23.43
N VAL A 764 -0.65 9.41 22.46
CA VAL A 764 -0.23 9.74 21.11
C VAL A 764 -1.44 10.00 20.22
N PRO A 765 -1.54 11.21 19.62
CA PRO A 765 -2.61 11.56 18.68
C PRO A 765 -2.45 10.84 17.35
N SER A 766 -3.53 10.75 16.59
CA SER A 766 -3.45 10.27 15.21
C SER A 766 -2.69 11.24 14.31
N THR A 767 -1.85 10.72 13.45
CA THR A 767 -1.16 11.49 12.41
C THR A 767 -2.15 12.17 11.45
N PHE A 768 -3.36 11.62 11.29
CA PHE A 768 -4.45 12.24 10.55
C PHE A 768 -4.76 13.66 11.05
N ASN A 769 -4.69 13.91 12.35
CA ASN A 769 -4.97 15.23 12.93
C ASN A 769 -3.92 16.29 12.54
N THR A 770 -2.76 15.88 12.06
CA THR A 770 -1.70 16.77 11.56
C THR A 770 -1.76 16.98 10.05
N PHE A 771 -2.04 15.92 9.27
CA PHE A 771 -1.89 15.93 7.82
C PHE A 771 -3.20 15.76 7.04
N GLY A 772 -4.29 15.31 7.66
CA GLY A 772 -5.57 15.09 7.02
C GLY A 772 -5.64 13.79 6.19
N PRO A 773 -6.49 13.76 5.15
CA PRO A 773 -7.27 14.85 4.54
C PRO A 773 -8.48 15.29 5.39
N HIS A 774 -8.41 16.47 5.96
CA HIS A 774 -9.45 16.95 6.90
C HIS A 774 -10.81 17.21 6.25
N HIS A 775 -10.83 17.53 4.96
CA HIS A 775 -12.06 17.88 4.23
C HIS A 775 -12.60 16.73 3.37
N TYR A 776 -12.04 15.54 3.45
CA TYR A 776 -12.57 14.41 2.70
C TYR A 776 -13.92 13.97 3.26
N PHE A 777 -14.93 13.79 2.39
CA PHE A 777 -16.33 13.58 2.83
C PHE A 777 -16.52 12.32 3.69
N ASN A 778 -15.69 11.29 3.52
CA ASN A 778 -15.69 10.08 4.35
C ASN A 778 -14.78 10.16 5.58
N GLY A 779 -14.19 11.32 5.90
CA GLY A 779 -13.30 11.49 7.03
C GLY A 779 -12.00 10.68 6.89
N ASP A 780 -11.62 9.90 7.90
CA ASP A 780 -10.45 9.02 7.88
C ASP A 780 -10.76 7.71 7.15
N TRP A 781 -10.69 7.74 5.81
CA TRP A 781 -11.00 6.59 4.98
C TRP A 781 -9.82 5.60 4.92
N HIS A 782 -10.11 4.33 4.68
CA HIS A 782 -9.10 3.25 4.69
C HIS A 782 -8.35 3.08 3.37
N VAL A 783 -8.74 3.80 2.33
CA VAL A 783 -8.01 3.90 1.05
C VAL A 783 -7.90 5.36 0.67
N VAL A 784 -6.70 5.91 0.72
CA VAL A 784 -6.43 7.33 0.47
C VAL A 784 -5.46 7.46 -0.70
N SER A 785 -5.99 7.76 -1.87
CA SER A 785 -5.20 8.07 -3.06
C SER A 785 -4.82 9.57 -3.10
N PRO A 786 -3.81 9.95 -3.89
CA PRO A 786 -3.46 11.35 -4.09
C PRO A 786 -4.65 12.21 -4.50
N GLY A 787 -5.52 11.74 -5.37
CA GLY A 787 -6.70 12.48 -5.83
C GLY A 787 -7.72 12.83 -4.75
N GLN A 788 -7.75 12.13 -3.64
CA GLN A 788 -8.64 12.44 -2.49
C GLN A 788 -8.09 13.57 -1.61
N ILE A 789 -6.77 13.75 -1.61
CA ILE A 789 -6.11 14.80 -0.82
C ILE A 789 -5.92 16.05 -1.68
N VAL A 790 -5.57 15.85 -2.95
CA VAL A 790 -5.23 16.87 -3.94
C VAL A 790 -6.37 17.00 -4.94
N GLY A 791 -7.55 17.37 -4.51
CA GLY A 791 -8.54 17.82 -5.49
C GLY A 791 -7.92 18.96 -6.33
N GLU A 792 -7.99 18.91 -7.67
CA GLU A 792 -7.57 20.02 -8.54
C GLU A 792 -8.23 21.36 -8.12
N LYS A 793 -9.32 21.26 -7.37
CA LYS A 793 -10.07 22.37 -6.81
C LYS A 793 -10.21 22.15 -5.31
N ASN A 794 -9.30 22.71 -4.57
CA ASN A 794 -9.41 22.75 -3.13
C ASN A 794 -10.66 23.56 -2.74
N PHE A 795 -11.39 23.08 -1.75
CA PHE A 795 -12.63 23.71 -1.25
C PHE A 795 -12.52 25.23 -1.05
N ALA A 796 -11.42 25.70 -0.46
CA ALA A 796 -11.22 27.13 -0.23
C ALA A 796 -10.90 27.97 -1.49
N ASP A 797 -10.39 27.35 -2.57
CA ASP A 797 -10.13 28.06 -3.83
C ASP A 797 -11.36 28.11 -4.74
N THR A 798 -12.25 27.15 -4.62
CA THR A 798 -13.47 27.05 -5.45
C THR A 798 -14.64 26.49 -4.66
N PRO A 799 -15.16 27.24 -3.67
CA PRO A 799 -16.23 26.77 -2.78
C PRO A 799 -17.52 26.40 -3.53
N ASP A 800 -17.76 27.02 -4.68
CA ASP A 800 -18.95 26.78 -5.50
C ASP A 800 -18.76 25.70 -6.58
N ALA A 801 -17.54 25.16 -6.74
CA ALA A 801 -17.32 24.10 -7.71
C ALA A 801 -17.69 22.75 -7.08
N PRO A 802 -18.54 21.93 -7.72
CA PRO A 802 -18.92 20.64 -7.19
C PRO A 802 -17.70 19.71 -7.18
N ASN A 803 -17.03 19.64 -6.04
CA ASN A 803 -16.08 18.58 -5.75
C ASN A 803 -16.78 17.60 -4.81
N TYR A 804 -17.30 16.53 -5.35
CA TYR A 804 -18.07 15.52 -4.60
C TYR A 804 -17.27 14.78 -3.53
N THR A 805 -15.96 14.99 -3.45
CA THR A 805 -15.11 14.32 -2.49
C THR A 805 -14.72 15.20 -1.30
N LEU A 806 -14.93 16.52 -1.39
CA LEU A 806 -14.59 17.47 -0.33
C LEU A 806 -15.84 18.10 0.29
N VAL A 807 -15.78 18.34 1.59
CA VAL A 807 -16.81 19.02 2.39
C VAL A 807 -16.20 20.20 3.15
N PRO A 808 -17.00 21.22 3.54
CA PRO A 808 -16.49 22.39 4.25
C PRO A 808 -16.07 22.10 5.70
N GLU A 809 -16.57 21.02 6.28
CA GLU A 809 -16.25 20.64 7.63
C GLU A 809 -14.85 20.02 7.71
N TRP A 810 -14.21 20.24 8.86
CA TRP A 810 -12.95 19.63 9.26
C TRP A 810 -13.24 18.34 10.01
N HIS A 811 -12.62 17.25 9.62
CA HIS A 811 -12.67 15.98 10.32
C HIS A 811 -11.39 15.76 11.14
N PHE A 812 -11.57 15.20 12.34
CA PHE A 812 -10.48 14.84 13.24
C PHE A 812 -10.74 13.46 13.86
N LYS A 813 -9.69 12.70 14.11
CA LYS A 813 -9.79 11.51 14.96
C LYS A 813 -9.88 11.95 16.42
N PRO A 814 -10.82 11.43 17.19
CA PRO A 814 -10.99 11.82 18.60
C PRO A 814 -9.77 11.37 19.42
N LEU A 815 -9.44 12.16 20.44
CA LEU A 815 -8.38 11.89 21.39
C LEU A 815 -8.91 12.03 22.81
N ARG A 816 -8.87 10.93 23.58
CA ARG A 816 -9.46 10.87 24.92
C ARG A 816 -8.54 10.16 25.91
N LEU A 817 -8.30 10.81 27.07
CA LEU A 817 -7.62 10.19 28.20
C LEU A 817 -8.50 9.07 28.80
N PRO A 818 -7.88 7.98 29.31
CA PRO A 818 -8.62 6.92 29.97
C PRO A 818 -9.37 7.45 31.21
N THR A 819 -10.58 6.96 31.41
CA THR A 819 -11.41 7.30 32.57
C THR A 819 -11.15 6.38 33.77
N ALA A 820 -10.68 5.17 33.47
CA ALA A 820 -10.38 4.16 34.49
C ALA A 820 -9.32 3.18 33.96
N LEU A 821 -8.78 2.36 34.89
CA LEU A 821 -7.98 1.19 34.56
C LEU A 821 -8.51 -0.05 35.28
N GLN A 822 -8.27 -1.22 34.69
CA GLN A 822 -8.46 -2.53 35.28
C GLN A 822 -7.10 -3.20 35.46
N ALA A 823 -6.86 -3.78 36.60
CA ALA A 823 -5.65 -4.52 36.88
C ALA A 823 -5.89 -6.02 36.66
N ARG A 824 -4.94 -6.70 36.01
CA ARG A 824 -5.00 -8.14 35.72
C ARG A 824 -3.75 -8.87 36.19
#